data_e32b6d8423e7dc6ab8893f7eb93e4cba
#
_entry.id   e32b6d8423e7dc6ab8893f7eb93e4cba
#
_cell.length_a   1.000
_cell.length_b   1.000
_cell.length_c   1.000
_cell.angle_alpha   90.00
_cell.angle_beta   90.00
_cell.angle_gamma   90.00
#
_symmetry.space_group_name_H-M   'P 1'
#
loop_
_entity.id
_entity.type
_entity.pdbx_description
1 polymer ?
#
loop_
_entity_poly.entity_id
_entity_poly.type
_entity_poly.pdbx_seq_one_letter_code
_entity_poly.pdbx_strand_id
1 'polypeptide(L)'
;MKKTLLLFAILTLSGLVFGQGLAPVWFEQIKGPCSVSREDFARLAKELHMGLKKGMKPKALAALAPEDATPRIVFLTIGEDKWPCRTYIGTGYSLRDALEKAADYLYRAEKSRIEDLHNQLKSMLEQARTEGGENAVGKNWRVVVTDKNKKDMKTEGTTVSQDWIERDKDPGAWNWLKLEIVQFTRKADGFQMEETRMALGSVVGLAFDVRAGFAFTPSQLTGRCLLTEERSLSARQVGDFLADTLNLLLLKNWMELCSMKTPQTVSLFELDSYFTDGETVTPLYRGHPYPTLPSADGCLQAAVECGKAVLSCLDAKNGVLKAPFPDWFADDDKGREDLGSQCELVLAYCRLAADTGDKQWLEAAKLAFKPVVAGAVRYGAGRQSLTIVEDEELPEGSLAVPRKISHLRTNALAALAMDEMAVAMGDAADKVFLNDLRLLTDHVARQAQPLGGFLQQRIIPSEEVKLASLADPTSRLEAEALATLAVYRGARRYKEMSWMELADSSLDYLVGELKRANIEQYPLSPWLAEALICHYRNSGEYMVELTRLAVAADAARDARPILADHYGIVNDWPSMTAAAEHSWVLSVLAERFARRDEPDRAKAMLHSALPYLVFQMQGRMDFATASALARPIYYVNFFRDHLEDFGFDLNGQTTQILSLLRLRQFLKEHFGGEIPQDEAEKVNREIKALREMADVHPSVLVTDLLVNDAVVSGRHHDVSGVFTDKREDKLRVKAPSAQRMKPKKRKKK
;
A
#
# COMPACT_ATOMS: atom_id res chain seq x y z
N MET A 1 -10.72 -37.80 -33.66
CA MET A 1 -11.16 -38.72 -32.60
C MET A 1 -10.17 -38.90 -31.44
N LYS A 2 -8.90 -39.31 -31.64
CA LYS A 2 -7.94 -39.46 -30.50
C LYS A 2 -7.68 -38.16 -29.72
N LYS A 3 -7.56 -37.01 -30.38
CA LYS A 3 -7.39 -35.69 -29.69
C LYS A 3 -8.65 -35.24 -28.93
N THR A 4 -9.82 -35.55 -29.46
CA THR A 4 -11.11 -35.20 -28.81
C THR A 4 -11.37 -36.11 -27.61
N LEU A 5 -10.99 -37.38 -27.66
CA LEU A 5 -11.06 -38.32 -26.54
C LEU A 5 -10.05 -37.96 -25.42
N LEU A 6 -8.86 -37.49 -25.80
CA LEU A 6 -7.87 -37.01 -24.82
C LEU A 6 -8.36 -35.72 -24.12
N LEU A 7 -8.99 -34.80 -24.86
CA LEU A 7 -9.61 -33.61 -24.31
C LEU A 7 -10.78 -33.94 -23.37
N PHE A 8 -11.60 -34.93 -23.72
CA PHE A 8 -12.70 -35.44 -22.88
C PHE A 8 -12.19 -36.16 -21.63
N ALA A 9 -11.09 -36.93 -21.74
CA ALA A 9 -10.44 -37.58 -20.60
C ALA A 9 -9.76 -36.57 -19.67
N ILE A 10 -9.17 -35.50 -20.20
CA ILE A 10 -8.60 -34.40 -19.43
C ILE A 10 -9.73 -33.61 -18.74
N LEU A 11 -10.84 -33.37 -19.41
CA LEU A 11 -12.01 -32.69 -18.85
C LEU A 11 -12.71 -33.54 -17.76
N THR A 12 -12.73 -34.87 -17.89
CA THR A 12 -13.28 -35.78 -16.86
C THR A 12 -12.29 -35.97 -15.70
N LEU A 13 -10.98 -35.97 -15.96
CA LEU A 13 -9.95 -36.00 -14.91
C LEU A 13 -9.85 -34.67 -14.17
N SER A 14 -9.98 -33.53 -14.85
CA SER A 14 -10.08 -32.24 -14.18
C SER A 14 -11.36 -32.10 -13.35
N GLY A 15 -12.48 -32.64 -13.80
CA GLY A 15 -13.71 -32.72 -12.99
C GLY A 15 -13.60 -33.63 -11.76
N LEU A 16 -12.60 -34.52 -11.71
CA LEU A 16 -12.30 -35.39 -10.55
C LEU A 16 -11.28 -34.74 -9.59
N VAL A 17 -10.42 -33.85 -10.09
CA VAL A 17 -9.46 -33.08 -9.27
C VAL A 17 -10.13 -31.82 -8.71
N PHE A 18 -11.04 -31.20 -9.45
CA PHE A 18 -11.98 -30.20 -8.96
C PHE A 18 -13.18 -30.91 -8.34
N GLY A 19 -12.97 -31.45 -7.15
CA GLY A 19 -14.05 -32.06 -6.43
C GLY A 19 -15.26 -31.14 -6.37
N GLN A 20 -16.28 -31.48 -7.10
CA GLN A 20 -17.60 -30.85 -7.12
C GLN A 20 -17.54 -29.33 -7.23
N GLY A 21 -17.51 -28.83 -8.46
CA GLY A 21 -17.61 -27.40 -8.71
C GLY A 21 -18.67 -26.78 -7.82
N LEU A 22 -18.35 -25.65 -7.22
CA LEU A 22 -19.31 -24.86 -6.48
C LEU A 22 -20.47 -24.57 -7.42
N ALA A 23 -21.49 -25.45 -7.41
CA ALA A 23 -22.66 -25.17 -8.20
C ALA A 23 -23.27 -23.86 -7.69
N PRO A 24 -23.66 -22.91 -8.54
CA PRO A 24 -24.37 -21.70 -8.14
C PRO A 24 -25.59 -22.03 -7.26
N VAL A 25 -26.16 -23.19 -7.44
CA VAL A 25 -27.23 -23.77 -6.59
C VAL A 25 -26.89 -23.70 -5.10
N TRP A 26 -25.60 -23.87 -4.71
CA TRP A 26 -25.21 -23.80 -3.30
C TRP A 26 -25.26 -22.41 -2.73
N PHE A 27 -24.81 -21.41 -3.48
CA PHE A 27 -24.93 -20.03 -3.06
C PHE A 27 -26.39 -19.61 -2.92
N GLU A 28 -27.29 -20.07 -3.78
CA GLU A 28 -28.73 -19.80 -3.69
C GLU A 28 -29.43 -20.41 -2.46
N GLN A 29 -28.83 -21.40 -1.83
CA GLN A 29 -29.38 -22.04 -0.65
C GLN A 29 -29.11 -21.28 0.64
N ILE A 30 -28.17 -20.35 0.65
CA ILE A 30 -27.83 -19.55 1.83
C ILE A 30 -28.82 -18.40 1.92
N LYS A 31 -29.73 -18.47 2.89
CA LYS A 31 -30.83 -17.51 3.02
C LYS A 31 -30.74 -16.58 4.23
N GLY A 32 -29.63 -16.56 4.92
CA GLY A 32 -29.48 -15.70 6.08
C GLY A 32 -28.22 -15.95 6.89
N PRO A 33 -27.97 -15.10 7.88
CA PRO A 33 -26.77 -15.17 8.70
C PRO A 33 -26.71 -16.50 9.47
N CYS A 34 -25.50 -16.91 9.80
CA CYS A 34 -25.27 -18.02 10.71
C CYS A 34 -25.74 -17.64 12.13
N SER A 35 -26.36 -18.59 12.81
CA SER A 35 -26.80 -18.40 14.20
C SER A 35 -25.64 -18.38 15.21
N VAL A 36 -24.43 -18.62 14.75
CA VAL A 36 -23.22 -18.69 15.59
C VAL A 36 -22.74 -17.28 15.95
N SER A 37 -22.40 -17.07 17.21
CA SER A 37 -21.88 -15.78 17.67
C SER A 37 -20.49 -15.50 17.12
N ARG A 38 -20.09 -14.23 17.08
CA ARG A 38 -18.73 -13.84 16.65
C ARG A 38 -17.64 -14.40 17.55
N GLU A 39 -17.90 -14.48 18.86
CA GLU A 39 -17.00 -15.08 19.84
C GLU A 39 -16.79 -16.57 19.57
N ASP A 40 -17.87 -17.27 19.20
CA ASP A 40 -17.78 -18.68 18.83
C ASP A 40 -17.04 -18.88 17.51
N PHE A 41 -17.21 -18.02 16.53
CA PHE A 41 -16.40 -18.05 15.30
C PHE A 41 -14.93 -17.76 15.55
N ALA A 42 -14.62 -16.77 16.39
CA ALA A 42 -13.25 -16.47 16.76
C ALA A 42 -12.60 -17.68 17.46
N ARG A 43 -13.33 -18.30 18.40
CA ARG A 43 -12.87 -19.53 19.06
C ARG A 43 -12.67 -20.65 18.04
N LEU A 44 -13.63 -20.87 17.15
CA LEU A 44 -13.55 -21.88 16.10
C LEU A 44 -12.32 -21.71 15.21
N ALA A 45 -12.02 -20.49 14.75
CA ALA A 45 -10.85 -20.20 13.93
C ALA A 45 -9.55 -20.63 14.64
N LYS A 46 -9.41 -20.28 15.93
CA LYS A 46 -8.26 -20.67 16.75
C LYS A 46 -8.15 -22.17 16.94
N GLU A 47 -9.27 -22.84 17.27
CA GLU A 47 -9.31 -24.29 17.47
C GLU A 47 -9.03 -25.06 16.17
N LEU A 48 -9.52 -24.58 15.03
CA LEU A 48 -9.21 -25.15 13.71
C LEU A 48 -7.72 -25.06 13.39
N HIS A 49 -7.10 -23.89 13.59
CA HIS A 49 -5.68 -23.73 13.37
C HIS A 49 -4.85 -24.68 14.25
N MET A 50 -5.16 -24.75 15.53
CA MET A 50 -4.46 -25.68 16.44
C MET A 50 -4.73 -27.15 16.08
N GLY A 51 -5.96 -27.49 15.67
CA GLY A 51 -6.33 -28.84 15.25
C GLY A 51 -5.62 -29.27 13.98
N LEU A 52 -5.52 -28.38 13.00
CA LEU A 52 -4.76 -28.59 11.77
C LEU A 52 -3.27 -28.83 12.07
N LYS A 53 -2.66 -28.00 12.91
CA LYS A 53 -1.26 -28.19 13.36
C LYS A 53 -1.04 -29.53 14.07
N LYS A 54 -2.03 -30.05 14.77
CA LYS A 54 -1.98 -31.36 15.42
C LYS A 54 -2.32 -32.53 14.49
N GLY A 55 -2.61 -32.28 13.21
CA GLY A 55 -2.98 -33.29 12.23
C GLY A 55 -4.33 -33.95 12.52
N MET A 56 -5.29 -33.22 13.13
CA MET A 56 -6.64 -33.73 13.38
C MET A 56 -7.34 -34.05 12.06
N LYS A 57 -8.02 -35.18 12.02
CA LYS A 57 -8.78 -35.59 10.81
C LYS A 57 -9.95 -34.63 10.51
N PRO A 58 -10.34 -34.46 9.23
CA PRO A 58 -11.39 -33.52 8.83
C PRO A 58 -12.68 -33.60 9.64
N LYS A 59 -13.18 -34.82 9.91
CA LYS A 59 -14.37 -35.02 10.74
C LYS A 59 -14.18 -34.51 12.18
N ALA A 60 -13.02 -34.67 12.75
CA ALA A 60 -12.72 -34.18 14.10
C ALA A 60 -12.60 -32.66 14.13
N LEU A 61 -12.04 -32.04 13.06
CA LEU A 61 -12.00 -30.58 12.89
C LEU A 61 -13.42 -30.00 12.75
N ALA A 62 -14.27 -30.63 11.94
CA ALA A 62 -15.65 -30.23 11.76
C ALA A 62 -16.47 -30.29 13.06
N ALA A 63 -16.16 -31.25 13.92
CA ALA A 63 -16.84 -31.42 15.22
C ALA A 63 -16.54 -30.25 16.21
N LEU A 64 -15.50 -29.44 15.97
CA LEU A 64 -15.20 -28.21 16.75
C LEU A 64 -16.24 -27.10 16.49
N ALA A 65 -16.88 -27.11 15.31
CA ALA A 65 -17.89 -26.12 14.99
C ALA A 65 -19.17 -26.28 15.81
N PRO A 66 -19.81 -25.21 16.21
CA PRO A 66 -21.15 -25.26 16.80
C PRO A 66 -22.15 -25.86 15.83
N GLU A 67 -23.31 -26.31 16.36
CA GLU A 67 -24.40 -26.84 15.54
C GLU A 67 -25.12 -25.69 14.82
N ASP A 68 -25.10 -25.74 13.49
CA ASP A 68 -25.91 -24.91 12.63
C ASP A 68 -26.41 -25.79 11.47
N ALA A 69 -27.67 -26.10 11.48
CA ALA A 69 -28.29 -27.01 10.50
C ALA A 69 -28.72 -26.30 9.21
N THR A 70 -28.18 -25.12 8.93
CA THR A 70 -28.45 -24.37 7.71
C THR A 70 -27.35 -24.57 6.67
N PRO A 71 -27.65 -24.54 5.36
CA PRO A 71 -26.63 -24.63 4.33
C PRO A 71 -25.57 -23.54 4.48
N ARG A 72 -24.29 -23.93 4.37
CA ARG A 72 -23.16 -23.04 4.50
C ARG A 72 -22.08 -23.27 3.43
N ILE A 73 -21.35 -22.23 3.15
CA ILE A 73 -20.11 -22.25 2.37
C ILE A 73 -19.00 -21.69 3.25
N VAL A 74 -17.89 -22.39 3.29
CA VAL A 74 -16.73 -22.05 4.11
C VAL A 74 -15.51 -21.98 3.21
N PHE A 75 -14.71 -20.93 3.40
CA PHE A 75 -13.38 -20.81 2.83
C PHE A 75 -12.36 -20.99 3.95
N LEU A 76 -11.43 -21.91 3.76
CA LEU A 76 -10.27 -22.10 4.62
C LEU A 76 -9.04 -21.70 3.83
N THR A 77 -8.42 -20.57 4.19
CA THR A 77 -7.16 -20.13 3.61
C THR A 77 -6.03 -20.39 4.59
N ILE A 78 -4.99 -21.04 4.13
CA ILE A 78 -3.77 -21.31 4.90
C ILE A 78 -2.58 -20.67 4.25
N GLY A 79 -1.61 -20.26 5.05
CA GLY A 79 -0.39 -19.68 4.56
C GLY A 79 0.84 -20.04 5.37
N GLU A 80 1.94 -20.03 4.67
CA GLU A 80 3.30 -20.23 5.15
C GLU A 80 4.17 -19.05 4.67
N ASP A 81 5.28 -18.78 5.35
CA ASP A 81 6.11 -17.62 5.04
C ASP A 81 6.72 -17.64 3.62
N LYS A 82 6.90 -18.81 3.03
CA LYS A 82 7.64 -18.98 1.76
C LYS A 82 6.79 -19.43 0.59
N TRP A 83 5.55 -19.84 0.83
CA TRP A 83 4.69 -20.43 -0.20
C TRP A 83 3.47 -19.55 -0.47
N PRO A 84 2.91 -19.61 -1.69
CA PRO A 84 1.62 -19.00 -1.95
C PRO A 84 0.56 -19.48 -0.95
N CYS A 85 -0.31 -18.57 -0.50
CA CYS A 85 -1.44 -18.98 0.31
C CYS A 85 -2.43 -19.80 -0.52
N ARG A 86 -3.14 -20.68 0.13
CA ARG A 86 -4.06 -21.64 -0.51
C ARG A 86 -5.42 -21.59 0.15
N THR A 87 -6.46 -21.48 -0.66
CA THR A 87 -7.85 -21.42 -0.20
C THR A 87 -8.60 -22.68 -0.60
N TYR A 88 -9.23 -23.31 0.37
CA TYR A 88 -10.04 -24.53 0.21
C TYR A 88 -11.51 -24.22 0.53
N ILE A 89 -12.41 -24.58 -0.37
CA ILE A 89 -13.81 -24.22 -0.27
C ILE A 89 -14.61 -25.49 0.04
N GLY A 90 -15.41 -25.42 1.09
CA GLY A 90 -16.36 -26.48 1.45
C GLY A 90 -17.79 -25.99 1.40
N THR A 91 -18.68 -26.83 0.87
CA THR A 91 -20.13 -26.56 0.82
C THR A 91 -20.87 -27.67 1.54
N GLY A 92 -21.84 -27.31 2.36
CA GLY A 92 -22.56 -28.31 3.18
C GLY A 92 -23.96 -27.89 3.59
N TYR A 93 -24.78 -28.88 4.00
CA TYR A 93 -26.12 -28.63 4.54
C TYR A 93 -26.10 -28.14 5.99
N SER A 94 -24.90 -28.08 6.57
CA SER A 94 -24.61 -27.51 7.88
C SER A 94 -23.22 -26.92 7.89
N LEU A 95 -22.90 -26.10 8.90
CA LEU A 95 -21.56 -25.57 9.10
C LEU A 95 -20.53 -26.70 9.27
N ARG A 96 -20.86 -27.75 10.01
CA ARG A 96 -19.99 -28.92 10.21
C ARG A 96 -19.73 -29.67 8.90
N ASP A 97 -20.75 -29.89 8.07
CA ASP A 97 -20.58 -30.54 6.77
C ASP A 97 -19.71 -29.71 5.82
N ALA A 98 -19.92 -28.40 5.78
CA ALA A 98 -19.09 -27.52 4.98
C ALA A 98 -17.62 -27.50 5.44
N LEU A 99 -17.35 -27.42 6.75
CA LEU A 99 -16.01 -27.49 7.32
C LEU A 99 -15.33 -28.84 7.10
N GLU A 100 -16.05 -29.95 7.25
CA GLU A 100 -15.52 -31.30 6.98
C GLU A 100 -15.01 -31.39 5.54
N LYS A 101 -15.80 -30.90 4.58
CA LYS A 101 -15.43 -30.93 3.17
C LYS A 101 -14.26 -30.00 2.87
N ALA A 102 -14.25 -28.76 3.39
CA ALA A 102 -13.12 -27.85 3.22
C ALA A 102 -11.82 -28.46 3.78
N ALA A 103 -11.87 -29.03 4.98
CA ALA A 103 -10.73 -29.69 5.59
C ALA A 103 -10.30 -30.96 4.82
N ASP A 104 -11.22 -31.75 4.29
CA ASP A 104 -10.90 -32.94 3.49
C ASP A 104 -10.19 -32.55 2.18
N TYR A 105 -10.65 -31.47 1.50
CA TYR A 105 -9.95 -30.93 0.32
C TYR A 105 -8.57 -30.43 0.67
N LEU A 106 -8.42 -29.71 1.77
CA LEU A 106 -7.15 -29.23 2.26
C LEU A 106 -6.17 -30.39 2.45
N TYR A 107 -6.58 -31.43 3.19
CA TYR A 107 -5.70 -32.58 3.46
C TYR A 107 -5.31 -33.36 2.20
N ARG A 108 -6.25 -33.55 1.27
CA ARG A 108 -5.94 -34.24 0.01
C ARG A 108 -4.99 -33.44 -0.86
N ALA A 109 -5.22 -32.12 -1.00
CA ALA A 109 -4.39 -31.25 -1.80
C ALA A 109 -2.97 -31.11 -1.21
N GLU A 110 -2.85 -30.91 0.10
CA GLU A 110 -1.55 -30.81 0.76
C GLU A 110 -0.76 -32.13 0.70
N LYS A 111 -1.44 -33.27 0.84
CA LYS A 111 -0.81 -34.58 0.67
C LYS A 111 -0.28 -34.75 -0.74
N SER A 112 -1.08 -34.45 -1.77
CA SER A 112 -0.64 -34.53 -3.17
C SER A 112 0.54 -33.58 -3.44
N ARG A 113 0.46 -32.33 -2.95
CA ARG A 113 1.55 -31.35 -3.09
C ARG A 113 2.86 -31.85 -2.49
N ILE A 114 2.81 -32.43 -1.28
CA ILE A 114 3.99 -32.98 -0.62
C ILE A 114 4.57 -34.17 -1.42
N GLU A 115 3.72 -35.04 -1.92
CA GLU A 115 4.12 -36.19 -2.76
C GLU A 115 4.78 -35.71 -4.06
N ASP A 116 4.20 -34.71 -4.73
CA ASP A 116 4.74 -34.12 -5.96
C ASP A 116 6.09 -33.43 -5.72
N LEU A 117 6.22 -32.68 -4.64
CA LEU A 117 7.47 -32.04 -4.23
C LEU A 117 8.56 -33.07 -3.94
N HIS A 118 8.22 -34.15 -3.25
CA HIS A 118 9.14 -35.27 -2.98
C HIS A 118 9.61 -35.93 -4.30
N ASN A 119 8.68 -36.16 -5.23
CA ASN A 119 9.01 -36.77 -6.51
C ASN A 119 9.89 -35.85 -7.35
N GLN A 120 9.61 -34.54 -7.39
CA GLN A 120 10.46 -33.54 -8.04
C GLN A 120 11.86 -33.49 -7.45
N LEU A 121 11.97 -33.39 -6.10
CA LEU A 121 13.26 -33.40 -5.41
C LEU A 121 14.06 -34.69 -5.67
N LYS A 122 13.37 -35.83 -5.66
CA LYS A 122 13.99 -37.14 -5.97
C LYS A 122 14.52 -37.15 -7.41
N SER A 123 13.72 -36.71 -8.36
CA SER A 123 14.14 -36.63 -9.79
C SER A 123 15.33 -35.67 -9.97
N MET A 124 15.34 -34.53 -9.31
CA MET A 124 16.44 -33.56 -9.35
C MET A 124 17.73 -34.13 -8.71
N LEU A 125 17.60 -34.88 -7.62
CA LEU A 125 18.74 -35.58 -6.97
C LEU A 125 19.30 -36.68 -7.88
N GLU A 126 18.44 -37.43 -8.55
CA GLU A 126 18.85 -38.47 -9.51
C GLU A 126 19.53 -37.84 -10.73
N GLN A 127 19.00 -36.74 -11.28
CA GLN A 127 19.62 -36.02 -12.37
C GLN A 127 20.99 -35.44 -11.95
N ALA A 128 21.10 -34.87 -10.79
CA ALA A 128 22.38 -34.36 -10.29
C ALA A 128 23.42 -35.47 -10.08
N ARG A 129 23.01 -36.66 -9.64
CA ARG A 129 23.90 -37.83 -9.56
C ARG A 129 24.38 -38.30 -10.92
N THR A 130 23.53 -38.28 -11.94
CA THR A 130 23.88 -38.67 -13.31
C THR A 130 24.79 -37.66 -13.99
N GLU A 131 24.61 -36.37 -13.75
CA GLU A 131 25.41 -35.28 -14.34
C GLU A 131 26.73 -35.01 -13.62
N GLY A 132 26.82 -35.22 -12.30
CA GLY A 132 27.93 -34.82 -11.44
C GLY A 132 28.75 -35.95 -10.83
N GLY A 133 28.37 -37.21 -11.01
CA GLY A 133 28.97 -38.34 -10.32
C GLY A 133 28.66 -38.43 -8.81
N GLU A 134 29.04 -39.55 -8.17
CA GLU A 134 28.71 -39.79 -6.74
C GLU A 134 29.28 -38.75 -5.76
N ASN A 135 30.31 -38.01 -6.15
CA ASN A 135 30.93 -36.96 -5.32
C ASN A 135 30.22 -35.58 -5.41
N ALA A 136 29.25 -35.42 -6.28
CA ALA A 136 28.52 -34.17 -6.46
C ALA A 136 27.44 -33.95 -5.37
N VAL A 137 27.14 -34.97 -4.57
CA VAL A 137 26.16 -34.92 -3.51
C VAL A 137 26.83 -34.43 -2.19
N GLY A 138 27.21 -33.17 -2.15
CA GLY A 138 27.60 -32.50 -0.90
C GLY A 138 26.38 -32.08 -0.08
N LYS A 139 26.60 -31.79 1.21
CA LYS A 139 25.54 -31.41 2.16
C LYS A 139 24.74 -30.14 1.79
N ASN A 140 25.13 -29.41 0.75
CA ASN A 140 24.50 -28.17 0.30
C ASN A 140 24.25 -28.21 -1.20
N TRP A 141 23.03 -28.47 -1.63
CA TRP A 141 22.60 -28.40 -3.03
C TRP A 141 21.93 -27.08 -3.33
N ARG A 142 22.32 -26.49 -4.47
CA ARG A 142 21.64 -25.35 -5.04
C ARG A 142 20.61 -25.86 -6.05
N VAL A 143 19.35 -25.80 -5.74
CA VAL A 143 18.28 -26.07 -6.71
C VAL A 143 18.05 -24.80 -7.52
N VAL A 144 18.33 -24.90 -8.81
CA VAL A 144 18.07 -23.82 -9.77
C VAL A 144 16.70 -24.10 -10.38
N VAL A 145 15.67 -23.37 -9.99
CA VAL A 145 14.38 -23.40 -10.65
C VAL A 145 14.50 -22.57 -11.92
N THR A 146 14.63 -23.24 -13.08
CA THR A 146 14.57 -22.56 -14.38
C THR A 146 13.11 -22.41 -14.80
N ASP A 147 12.64 -21.19 -14.87
CA ASP A 147 11.42 -20.87 -15.63
C ASP A 147 11.76 -21.03 -17.13
N LYS A 148 11.17 -22.04 -17.77
CA LYS A 148 11.41 -22.36 -19.18
C LYS A 148 11.01 -21.24 -20.16
N ASN A 149 10.31 -20.23 -19.69
CA ASN A 149 9.77 -19.15 -20.50
C ASN A 149 10.58 -17.84 -20.48
N LYS A 150 11.58 -17.71 -19.61
CA LYS A 150 12.43 -16.51 -19.54
C LYS A 150 13.86 -16.85 -19.92
N LYS A 151 14.24 -16.55 -21.16
CA LYS A 151 15.54 -16.88 -21.75
C LYS A 151 16.77 -16.22 -21.13
N ASP A 152 16.62 -15.22 -20.25
CA ASP A 152 17.73 -14.35 -19.81
C ASP A 152 17.81 -14.06 -18.31
N MET A 153 17.13 -14.82 -17.45
CA MET A 153 17.30 -14.64 -16.00
C MET A 153 18.51 -15.41 -15.48
N LYS A 154 19.51 -14.70 -14.97
CA LYS A 154 20.56 -15.27 -14.12
C LYS A 154 19.90 -15.84 -12.87
N THR A 155 19.93 -17.13 -12.74
CA THR A 155 19.35 -17.89 -11.63
C THR A 155 20.16 -17.67 -10.37
N GLU A 156 19.57 -17.07 -9.34
CA GLU A 156 20.04 -17.19 -7.97
C GLU A 156 19.53 -18.51 -7.40
N GLY A 157 20.45 -19.41 -7.14
CA GLY A 157 20.10 -20.74 -6.64
C GLY A 157 19.75 -20.71 -5.15
N THR A 158 18.66 -21.37 -4.79
CA THR A 158 18.28 -21.62 -3.40
C THR A 158 18.94 -22.91 -2.93
N THR A 159 19.63 -22.86 -1.78
CA THR A 159 20.23 -24.05 -1.15
C THR A 159 19.12 -24.83 -0.46
N VAL A 160 18.83 -26.04 -0.94
CA VAL A 160 17.91 -26.96 -0.27
C VAL A 160 18.72 -27.82 0.70
N SER A 161 18.52 -27.67 2.00
CA SER A 161 19.11 -28.54 3.04
C SER A 161 18.22 -29.77 3.27
N GLN A 162 18.80 -30.84 3.79
CA GLN A 162 18.06 -32.04 4.18
C GLN A 162 16.99 -31.73 5.24
N ASP A 163 17.26 -30.75 6.11
CA ASP A 163 16.30 -30.22 7.10
C ASP A 163 15.06 -29.63 6.45
N TRP A 164 15.18 -29.14 5.23
CA TRP A 164 14.07 -28.60 4.44
C TRP A 164 13.11 -29.72 3.95
N ILE A 165 13.68 -30.84 3.54
CA ILE A 165 12.94 -32.04 3.10
C ILE A 165 12.20 -32.68 4.28
N GLU A 166 12.78 -32.62 5.49
CA GLU A 166 12.16 -33.16 6.70
C GLU A 166 11.07 -32.23 7.26
N ARG A 167 11.24 -30.92 7.12
CA ARG A 167 10.23 -29.92 7.51
C ARG A 167 8.96 -30.01 6.67
N ASP A 168 9.07 -30.29 5.37
CA ASP A 168 7.93 -30.43 4.47
C ASP A 168 7.15 -31.76 4.64
N LYS A 169 7.65 -32.67 5.47
CA LYS A 169 6.89 -33.87 5.85
C LYS A 169 5.80 -33.61 6.89
N ASP A 170 5.86 -32.44 7.54
CA ASP A 170 4.88 -32.08 8.56
C ASP A 170 3.78 -31.22 7.90
N PRO A 171 2.54 -31.77 7.72
CA PRO A 171 1.39 -31.00 7.24
C PRO A 171 0.97 -29.89 8.22
N GLY A 172 1.64 -29.73 9.34
CA GLY A 172 1.41 -28.72 10.38
C GLY A 172 2.27 -27.46 10.27
N ALA A 173 3.02 -27.27 9.16
CA ALA A 173 3.89 -26.11 8.99
C ALA A 173 3.18 -24.79 8.71
N TRP A 174 1.85 -24.74 8.76
CA TRP A 174 1.10 -23.53 8.51
C TRP A 174 1.23 -22.52 9.63
N ASN A 175 1.65 -21.30 9.27
CA ASN A 175 1.88 -20.25 10.25
C ASN A 175 0.57 -19.55 10.63
N TRP A 176 -0.40 -19.50 9.70
CA TRP A 176 -1.67 -18.84 9.93
C TRP A 176 -2.83 -19.50 9.17
N LEU A 177 -4.04 -19.21 9.62
CA LEU A 177 -5.31 -19.65 9.02
C LEU A 177 -6.24 -18.45 8.89
N LYS A 178 -6.96 -18.34 7.77
CA LYS A 178 -8.13 -17.48 7.61
C LYS A 178 -9.36 -18.35 7.41
N LEU A 179 -10.36 -18.12 8.27
CA LEU A 179 -11.68 -18.76 8.19
C LEU A 179 -12.69 -17.73 7.70
N GLU A 180 -13.38 -18.04 6.61
CA GLU A 180 -14.42 -17.17 6.06
C GLU A 180 -15.70 -18.00 5.85
N ILE A 181 -16.86 -17.44 6.27
CA ILE A 181 -18.14 -18.14 6.26
C ILE A 181 -19.17 -17.26 5.57
N VAL A 182 -19.78 -17.78 4.51
CA VAL A 182 -20.78 -17.04 3.73
C VAL A 182 -22.06 -16.89 4.53
N GLN A 183 -22.53 -15.65 4.63
CA GLN A 183 -23.72 -15.26 5.38
C GLN A 183 -24.94 -15.05 4.48
N PHE A 184 -24.74 -14.35 3.36
CA PHE A 184 -25.79 -14.02 2.40
C PHE A 184 -25.31 -14.25 0.98
N THR A 185 -26.27 -14.53 0.10
CA THR A 185 -26.01 -14.67 -1.33
C THR A 185 -27.11 -14.04 -2.16
N ARG A 186 -26.73 -13.54 -3.33
CA ARG A 186 -27.64 -12.96 -4.32
C ARG A 186 -27.17 -13.30 -5.74
N LYS A 187 -28.08 -13.63 -6.61
CA LYS A 187 -27.81 -13.77 -8.05
C LYS A 187 -27.65 -12.43 -8.75
N ALA A 188 -26.74 -12.41 -9.70
CA ALA A 188 -26.57 -11.31 -10.65
C ALA A 188 -26.41 -11.89 -12.06
N ASP A 189 -27.25 -11.45 -12.96
CA ASP A 189 -27.24 -11.86 -14.36
C ASP A 189 -26.53 -10.81 -15.24
N GLY A 190 -25.99 -11.25 -16.35
CA GLY A 190 -25.36 -10.34 -17.33
C GLY A 190 -23.94 -9.94 -17.02
N PHE A 191 -23.29 -10.63 -16.07
CA PHE A 191 -21.88 -10.37 -15.71
C PHE A 191 -20.95 -10.76 -16.86
N GLN A 192 -20.10 -9.82 -17.26
CA GLN A 192 -19.03 -10.03 -18.24
C GLN A 192 -17.70 -9.67 -17.58
N MET A 193 -16.78 -10.62 -17.48
CA MET A 193 -15.57 -10.47 -16.68
C MET A 193 -14.74 -9.22 -17.02
N GLU A 194 -14.47 -8.99 -18.31
CA GLU A 194 -13.63 -7.88 -18.77
C GLU A 194 -14.38 -6.57 -18.99
N GLU A 195 -15.71 -6.59 -18.96
CA GLU A 195 -16.55 -5.43 -19.24
C GLU A 195 -17.28 -4.92 -18.00
N THR A 196 -17.55 -5.81 -17.03
CA THR A 196 -18.26 -5.43 -15.79
C THR A 196 -17.27 -4.79 -14.82
N ARG A 197 -17.46 -3.51 -14.54
CA ARG A 197 -16.66 -2.80 -13.56
C ARG A 197 -17.06 -3.19 -12.14
N MET A 198 -16.07 -3.52 -11.33
CA MET A 198 -16.24 -3.83 -9.93
C MET A 198 -16.03 -2.57 -9.07
N ALA A 199 -16.79 -2.42 -8.00
CA ALA A 199 -16.48 -1.41 -7.00
C ALA A 199 -15.16 -1.77 -6.32
N LEU A 200 -14.28 -0.79 -6.17
CA LEU A 200 -13.14 -0.95 -5.29
C LEU A 200 -13.63 -1.16 -3.86
N GLY A 201 -12.97 -2.07 -3.15
CA GLY A 201 -13.31 -2.34 -1.77
C GLY A 201 -14.71 -2.92 -1.55
N SER A 202 -15.21 -3.69 -2.51
CA SER A 202 -16.49 -4.37 -2.37
C SER A 202 -16.54 -5.17 -1.06
N VAL A 203 -17.68 -5.13 -0.39
CA VAL A 203 -17.97 -6.03 0.75
C VAL A 203 -18.48 -7.39 0.28
N VAL A 204 -18.73 -7.54 -1.02
CA VAL A 204 -19.26 -8.79 -1.60
C VAL A 204 -18.19 -9.57 -2.33
N GLY A 205 -18.19 -10.89 -2.16
CA GLY A 205 -17.46 -11.82 -2.98
C GLY A 205 -18.22 -12.18 -4.23
N LEU A 206 -17.55 -12.83 -5.17
CA LEU A 206 -18.06 -13.21 -6.48
C LEU A 206 -17.85 -14.71 -6.71
N ALA A 207 -18.92 -15.46 -6.96
CA ALA A 207 -18.85 -16.85 -7.33
C ALA A 207 -19.36 -17.06 -8.76
N PHE A 208 -18.55 -17.74 -9.55
CA PHE A 208 -18.87 -18.07 -10.93
C PHE A 208 -19.72 -19.35 -10.99
N ASP A 209 -20.44 -19.49 -12.10
CA ASP A 209 -21.31 -20.63 -12.37
C ASP A 209 -20.50 -21.94 -12.49
N VAL A 210 -21.25 -23.04 -12.58
CA VAL A 210 -20.80 -24.44 -12.65
C VAL A 210 -19.63 -24.68 -13.63
N ARG A 211 -19.51 -23.87 -14.67
CA ARG A 211 -18.46 -24.04 -15.68
C ARG A 211 -17.11 -23.55 -15.21
N ALA A 212 -17.10 -22.52 -14.39
CA ALA A 212 -15.90 -21.95 -13.84
C ALA A 212 -15.54 -22.57 -12.48
N GLY A 213 -16.52 -22.88 -11.63
CA GLY A 213 -16.33 -23.62 -10.39
C GLY A 213 -15.46 -22.94 -9.33
N PHE A 214 -15.27 -21.62 -9.41
CA PHE A 214 -14.45 -20.88 -8.46
C PHE A 214 -15.16 -19.63 -7.94
N ALA A 215 -14.72 -19.18 -6.80
CA ALA A 215 -15.22 -17.99 -6.13
C ALA A 215 -14.08 -17.17 -5.55
N PHE A 216 -14.26 -15.85 -5.58
CA PHE A 216 -13.34 -14.88 -4.99
C PHE A 216 -14.00 -14.20 -3.81
N THR A 217 -13.31 -14.18 -2.68
CA THR A 217 -13.78 -13.48 -1.48
C THR A 217 -13.65 -11.95 -1.68
N PRO A 218 -14.37 -11.13 -0.91
CA PRO A 218 -14.24 -9.67 -0.98
C PRO A 218 -12.78 -9.20 -0.89
N SER A 219 -12.01 -9.80 0.00
CA SER A 219 -10.60 -9.45 0.19
C SER A 219 -9.73 -9.74 -1.04
N GLN A 220 -10.05 -10.77 -1.82
CA GLN A 220 -9.35 -11.11 -3.06
C GLN A 220 -9.75 -10.19 -4.23
N LEU A 221 -10.95 -9.61 -4.18
CA LEU A 221 -11.45 -8.63 -5.15
C LEU A 221 -11.01 -7.20 -4.81
N THR A 222 -10.43 -7.00 -3.64
CA THR A 222 -9.89 -5.71 -3.23
C THR A 222 -8.52 -5.50 -3.88
N GLY A 223 -8.32 -4.32 -4.45
CA GLY A 223 -7.07 -3.96 -5.10
C GLY A 223 -6.93 -4.50 -6.53
N ARG A 224 -5.81 -4.14 -7.16
CA ARG A 224 -5.51 -4.48 -8.55
C ARG A 224 -5.04 -5.92 -8.77
N CYS A 225 -5.04 -6.77 -7.75
CA CYS A 225 -4.55 -8.14 -7.89
C CYS A 225 -5.29 -8.95 -8.95
N LEU A 226 -6.61 -8.72 -9.07
CA LEU A 226 -7.48 -9.40 -10.02
C LEU A 226 -8.15 -8.43 -11.00
N LEU A 227 -8.03 -7.12 -10.78
CA LEU A 227 -8.72 -6.09 -11.52
C LEU A 227 -7.76 -5.32 -12.43
N THR A 228 -8.26 -4.91 -13.60
CA THR A 228 -7.60 -3.95 -14.48
C THR A 228 -7.66 -2.53 -13.88
N GLU A 229 -7.00 -1.57 -14.53
CA GLU A 229 -7.13 -0.14 -14.17
C GLU A 229 -8.57 0.36 -14.26
N GLU A 230 -9.35 -0.18 -15.21
CA GLU A 230 -10.77 0.13 -15.37
C GLU A 230 -11.67 -0.62 -14.38
N ARG A 231 -11.07 -1.36 -13.43
CA ARG A 231 -11.76 -2.13 -12.37
C ARG A 231 -12.57 -3.32 -12.87
N SER A 232 -12.32 -3.80 -14.06
CA SER A 232 -12.86 -5.07 -14.53
C SER A 232 -11.96 -6.23 -14.16
N LEU A 233 -12.50 -7.46 -14.04
CA LEU A 233 -11.68 -8.64 -13.80
C LEU A 233 -10.80 -8.92 -15.01
N SER A 234 -9.49 -8.98 -14.80
CA SER A 234 -8.52 -9.37 -15.82
C SER A 234 -8.41 -10.88 -15.90
N ALA A 235 -8.75 -11.46 -17.06
CA ALA A 235 -8.60 -12.89 -17.29
C ALA A 235 -7.16 -13.37 -17.06
N ARG A 236 -6.17 -12.55 -17.42
CA ARG A 236 -4.75 -12.83 -17.19
C ARG A 236 -4.41 -12.87 -15.69
N GLN A 237 -4.74 -11.81 -14.96
CA GLN A 237 -4.42 -11.70 -13.53
C GLN A 237 -5.14 -12.77 -12.71
N VAL A 238 -6.43 -13.02 -13.02
CA VAL A 238 -7.20 -14.11 -12.41
C VAL A 238 -6.55 -15.47 -12.70
N GLY A 239 -6.11 -15.71 -13.94
CA GLY A 239 -5.42 -16.94 -14.31
C GLY A 239 -4.10 -17.13 -13.55
N ASP A 240 -3.30 -16.08 -13.45
CA ASP A 240 -2.03 -16.10 -12.72
C ASP A 240 -2.26 -16.32 -11.22
N PHE A 241 -3.24 -15.64 -10.61
CA PHE A 241 -3.63 -15.83 -9.21
C PHE A 241 -4.09 -17.27 -8.92
N LEU A 242 -4.94 -17.82 -9.78
CA LEU A 242 -5.41 -19.20 -9.63
C LEU A 242 -4.28 -20.22 -9.84
N ALA A 243 -3.36 -19.95 -10.74
CA ALA A 243 -2.18 -20.79 -10.93
C ALA A 243 -1.28 -20.81 -9.68
N ASP A 244 -1.07 -19.66 -9.07
CA ASP A 244 -0.25 -19.51 -7.85
C ASP A 244 -0.95 -20.13 -6.61
N THR A 245 -2.24 -19.89 -6.44
CA THR A 245 -2.97 -20.32 -5.23
C THR A 245 -3.49 -21.75 -5.28
N LEU A 246 -3.82 -22.27 -6.46
CA LEU A 246 -4.38 -23.60 -6.65
C LEU A 246 -3.45 -24.55 -7.41
N ASN A 247 -2.27 -24.07 -7.81
CA ASN A 247 -1.29 -24.80 -8.65
C ASN A 247 -1.91 -25.34 -9.95
N LEU A 248 -2.80 -24.58 -10.57
CA LEU A 248 -3.62 -25.01 -11.70
C LEU A 248 -3.16 -24.34 -13.01
N LEU A 249 -1.97 -24.71 -13.49
CA LEU A 249 -1.46 -24.27 -14.80
C LEU A 249 -2.45 -24.51 -15.97
N LEU A 250 -3.33 -25.48 -15.83
CA LEU A 250 -4.38 -25.80 -16.81
C LEU A 250 -5.52 -24.76 -16.84
N LEU A 251 -5.73 -24.03 -15.76
CA LEU A 251 -6.79 -23.03 -15.68
C LEU A 251 -6.53 -21.79 -16.52
N LYS A 252 -5.29 -21.41 -16.71
CA LYS A 252 -4.93 -20.28 -17.57
C LYS A 252 -5.48 -20.44 -18.99
N ASN A 253 -5.23 -21.62 -19.58
CA ASN A 253 -5.74 -21.95 -20.92
C ASN A 253 -7.27 -22.16 -20.94
N TRP A 254 -7.85 -22.56 -19.82
CA TRP A 254 -9.27 -22.80 -19.72
C TRP A 254 -10.08 -21.51 -19.55
N MET A 255 -9.53 -20.53 -18.82
CA MET A 255 -10.09 -19.19 -18.70
C MET A 255 -10.08 -18.45 -20.05
N GLU A 256 -9.03 -18.65 -20.87
CA GLU A 256 -8.99 -18.17 -22.25
C GLU A 256 -10.01 -18.88 -23.16
N LEU A 257 -10.26 -20.18 -22.94
CA LEU A 257 -11.20 -21.00 -23.71
C LEU A 257 -12.68 -20.78 -23.32
N CYS A 258 -12.95 -20.48 -22.06
CA CYS A 258 -14.30 -20.15 -21.60
C CYS A 258 -14.76 -18.76 -21.99
N SER A 259 -14.13 -18.18 -23.02
CA SER A 259 -14.33 -16.84 -23.60
C SER A 259 -15.29 -16.02 -22.75
N MET A 260 -14.75 -15.32 -21.78
CA MET A 260 -15.48 -14.52 -20.80
C MET A 260 -16.25 -13.34 -21.43
N LYS A 261 -16.43 -13.40 -22.74
CA LYS A 261 -17.18 -12.45 -23.58
C LYS A 261 -18.69 -12.69 -23.56
N THR A 262 -19.16 -13.85 -23.09
CA THR A 262 -20.60 -14.10 -22.95
C THR A 262 -21.09 -13.69 -21.57
N PRO A 263 -22.19 -12.95 -21.46
CA PRO A 263 -22.81 -12.63 -20.19
C PRO A 263 -23.11 -13.91 -19.40
N GLN A 264 -22.73 -13.92 -18.12
CA GLN A 264 -22.89 -15.06 -17.21
C GLN A 264 -23.77 -14.68 -16.04
N THR A 265 -24.41 -15.66 -15.46
CA THR A 265 -25.05 -15.54 -14.13
C THR A 265 -23.98 -15.83 -13.08
N VAL A 266 -23.79 -14.93 -12.15
CA VAL A 266 -22.88 -15.07 -11.02
C VAL A 266 -23.64 -14.97 -9.71
N SER A 267 -23.06 -15.47 -8.63
CA SER A 267 -23.56 -15.26 -7.28
C SER A 267 -22.67 -14.27 -6.56
N LEU A 268 -23.26 -13.21 -6.06
CA LEU A 268 -22.63 -12.28 -5.12
C LEU A 268 -22.87 -12.80 -3.71
N PHE A 269 -21.88 -12.70 -2.82
CA PHE A 269 -22.00 -13.17 -1.46
C PHE A 269 -21.28 -12.30 -0.44
N GLU A 270 -21.82 -12.24 0.76
CA GLU A 270 -21.22 -11.62 1.93
C GLU A 270 -20.73 -12.71 2.88
N LEU A 271 -19.67 -12.40 3.64
CA LEU A 271 -19.09 -13.36 4.57
C LEU A 271 -18.56 -12.69 5.84
N ASP A 272 -18.49 -13.47 6.91
CA ASP A 272 -17.69 -13.16 8.07
C ASP A 272 -16.29 -13.76 7.89
N SER A 273 -15.27 -13.00 8.27
CA SER A 273 -13.87 -13.37 8.07
C SER A 273 -13.06 -13.22 9.34
N TYR A 274 -12.26 -14.24 9.67
CA TYR A 274 -11.40 -14.31 10.85
C TYR A 274 -10.02 -14.82 10.46
N PHE A 275 -9.01 -14.08 10.86
CA PHE A 275 -7.61 -14.47 10.70
C PHE A 275 -7.04 -14.93 12.04
N THR A 276 -6.17 -15.94 12.05
CA THR A 276 -5.44 -16.35 13.24
C THR A 276 -4.04 -16.87 12.90
N ASP A 277 -3.06 -16.47 13.71
CA ASP A 277 -1.71 -17.02 13.76
C ASP A 277 -1.57 -18.16 14.79
N GLY A 278 -2.68 -18.49 15.47
CA GLY A 278 -2.77 -19.49 16.54
C GLY A 278 -2.63 -18.89 17.95
N GLU A 279 -2.13 -17.69 18.09
CA GLU A 279 -2.09 -16.95 19.35
C GLU A 279 -3.26 -15.97 19.44
N THR A 280 -3.39 -15.15 18.43
CA THR A 280 -4.44 -14.13 18.32
C THR A 280 -5.49 -14.51 17.28
N VAL A 281 -6.68 -13.95 17.43
CA VAL A 281 -7.74 -14.03 16.41
C VAL A 281 -8.19 -12.62 16.08
N THR A 282 -8.05 -12.27 14.81
CA THR A 282 -8.38 -10.95 14.29
C THR A 282 -9.62 -11.06 13.39
N PRO A 283 -10.77 -10.47 13.76
CA PRO A 283 -11.88 -10.33 12.85
C PRO A 283 -11.52 -9.35 11.73
N LEU A 284 -11.87 -9.70 10.50
CA LEU A 284 -11.59 -8.88 9.34
C LEU A 284 -12.88 -8.25 8.82
N TYR A 285 -12.77 -6.98 8.44
CA TYR A 285 -13.80 -6.23 7.74
C TYR A 285 -13.29 -5.92 6.33
N ARG A 286 -13.98 -6.40 5.32
CA ARG A 286 -13.55 -6.24 3.91
C ARG A 286 -12.11 -6.72 3.64
N GLY A 287 -11.64 -7.71 4.40
CA GLY A 287 -10.33 -8.33 4.22
C GLY A 287 -9.16 -7.71 4.99
N HIS A 288 -9.41 -6.74 5.86
CA HIS A 288 -8.40 -6.16 6.73
C HIS A 288 -8.94 -5.96 8.17
N PRO A 289 -8.07 -5.85 9.16
CA PRO A 289 -8.49 -5.64 10.54
C PRO A 289 -9.34 -4.38 10.70
N TYR A 290 -10.27 -4.40 11.67
CA TYR A 290 -10.98 -3.18 12.04
C TYR A 290 -10.03 -2.09 12.48
N PRO A 291 -10.36 -0.79 12.23
CA PRO A 291 -9.55 0.32 12.67
C PRO A 291 -9.31 0.26 14.19
N THR A 292 -8.11 0.56 14.60
CA THR A 292 -7.69 0.64 16.00
C THR A 292 -6.74 1.80 16.18
N LEU A 293 -6.84 2.50 17.31
CA LEU A 293 -5.89 3.56 17.65
C LEU A 293 -4.56 2.90 18.07
N PRO A 294 -3.44 3.15 17.36
CA PRO A 294 -2.15 2.61 17.74
C PRO A 294 -1.59 3.33 18.98
N SER A 295 -0.74 2.67 19.74
CA SER A 295 0.10 3.32 20.72
C SER A 295 1.27 4.06 20.05
N ALA A 296 1.93 4.98 20.77
CA ALA A 296 3.12 5.64 20.26
C ALA A 296 4.27 4.66 19.94
N ASP A 297 4.40 3.60 20.74
CA ASP A 297 5.36 2.52 20.46
C ASP A 297 4.93 1.67 19.26
N GLY A 298 3.62 1.45 19.08
CA GLY A 298 3.07 0.82 17.87
C GLY A 298 3.38 1.61 16.59
N CYS A 299 3.37 2.94 16.67
CA CYS A 299 3.80 3.81 15.57
C CYS A 299 5.28 3.62 15.25
N LEU A 300 6.15 3.58 16.28
CA LEU A 300 7.59 3.32 16.08
C LEU A 300 7.83 1.95 15.48
N GLN A 301 7.17 0.92 16.02
CA GLN A 301 7.29 -0.44 15.50
C GLN A 301 6.90 -0.52 14.03
N ALA A 302 5.78 0.08 13.64
CA ALA A 302 5.33 0.12 12.25
C ALA A 302 6.33 0.83 11.35
N ALA A 303 6.88 1.98 11.77
CA ALA A 303 7.90 2.71 11.03
C ALA A 303 9.20 1.89 10.87
N VAL A 304 9.65 1.21 11.93
CA VAL A 304 10.84 0.33 11.92
C VAL A 304 10.64 -0.86 10.98
N GLU A 305 9.49 -1.49 11.03
CA GLU A 305 9.20 -2.67 10.20
C GLU A 305 9.06 -2.29 8.72
N CYS A 306 8.40 -1.16 8.42
CA CYS A 306 8.36 -0.60 7.07
C CYS A 306 9.77 -0.25 6.57
N GLY A 307 10.57 0.43 7.39
CA GLY A 307 11.96 0.74 7.06
C GLY A 307 12.79 -0.50 6.74
N LYS A 308 12.62 -1.61 7.49
CA LYS A 308 13.27 -2.90 7.20
C LYS A 308 12.78 -3.51 5.89
N ALA A 309 11.48 -3.45 5.64
CA ALA A 309 10.89 -3.96 4.40
C ALA A 309 11.48 -3.22 3.19
N VAL A 310 11.49 -1.89 3.20
CA VAL A 310 12.10 -1.07 2.14
C VAL A 310 13.59 -1.34 2.01
N LEU A 311 14.33 -1.45 3.12
CA LEU A 311 15.77 -1.76 3.11
C LEU A 311 16.07 -3.10 2.41
N SER A 312 15.20 -4.10 2.58
CA SER A 312 15.35 -5.41 1.94
C SER A 312 15.21 -5.34 0.40
N CYS A 313 14.56 -4.30 -0.11
CA CYS A 313 14.39 -4.04 -1.54
C CYS A 313 15.55 -3.25 -2.15
N LEU A 314 16.46 -2.67 -1.35
CA LEU A 314 17.62 -1.96 -1.89
C LEU A 314 18.70 -2.92 -2.39
N ASP A 315 19.32 -2.58 -3.51
CA ASP A 315 20.53 -3.26 -3.95
C ASP A 315 21.71 -2.93 -3.02
N ALA A 316 22.32 -3.96 -2.45
CA ALA A 316 23.39 -3.80 -1.47
C ALA A 316 24.65 -3.10 -2.03
N LYS A 317 24.85 -3.05 -3.36
CA LYS A 317 26.01 -2.43 -3.98
C LYS A 317 25.81 -0.95 -4.25
N ASN A 318 24.68 -0.62 -4.89
CA ASN A 318 24.43 0.74 -5.38
C ASN A 318 23.29 1.47 -4.67
N GLY A 319 22.53 0.82 -3.79
CA GLY A 319 21.43 1.43 -3.05
C GLY A 319 20.18 1.74 -3.86
N VAL A 320 20.14 1.34 -5.13
CA VAL A 320 18.96 1.50 -5.98
C VAL A 320 17.89 0.49 -5.57
N LEU A 321 16.65 0.88 -5.64
CA LEU A 321 15.54 -0.06 -5.43
C LEU A 321 15.62 -1.17 -6.48
N LYS A 322 15.64 -2.43 -6.01
CA LYS A 322 15.48 -3.58 -6.91
C LYS A 322 14.01 -3.64 -7.30
N ALA A 323 13.72 -3.60 -8.59
CA ALA A 323 12.45 -4.17 -9.01
C ALA A 323 12.47 -5.67 -8.62
N PRO A 324 11.53 -6.22 -7.94
CA PRO A 324 10.18 -5.74 -7.92
C PRO A 324 9.71 -5.43 -6.50
N PHE A 325 9.20 -4.28 -6.21
CA PHE A 325 7.85 -4.32 -5.69
C PHE A 325 7.11 -5.34 -6.55
N PRO A 326 6.36 -6.28 -5.96
CA PRO A 326 5.91 -7.47 -6.66
C PRO A 326 5.40 -7.16 -8.05
N ASP A 327 5.82 -7.96 -9.04
CA ASP A 327 5.60 -7.82 -10.51
C ASP A 327 4.15 -7.48 -10.95
N TRP A 328 3.21 -7.46 -10.03
CA TRP A 328 1.79 -7.22 -10.24
C TRP A 328 1.44 -5.74 -10.42
N PHE A 329 2.31 -4.83 -9.99
CA PHE A 329 2.10 -3.38 -9.99
C PHE A 329 3.18 -2.60 -10.73
N ALA A 330 4.19 -3.29 -11.22
CA ALA A 330 5.17 -2.66 -12.07
C ALA A 330 4.53 -2.44 -13.45
N ASP A 331 4.02 -1.25 -13.68
CA ASP A 331 4.09 -0.68 -15.02
C ASP A 331 5.55 -0.76 -15.41
N ASP A 332 5.88 -1.54 -16.42
CA ASP A 332 7.25 -1.81 -16.91
C ASP A 332 8.05 -0.54 -17.19
N ASP A 333 7.40 0.63 -17.26
CA ASP A 333 7.98 1.93 -17.61
C ASP A 333 8.26 2.87 -16.43
N LYS A 334 7.79 2.60 -15.20
CA LYS A 334 8.00 3.49 -14.04
C LYS A 334 9.15 3.11 -13.11
N GLY A 335 10.03 2.21 -13.53
CA GLY A 335 11.09 1.61 -12.70
C GLY A 335 12.29 2.48 -12.36
N ARG A 336 12.24 3.80 -12.50
CA ARG A 336 13.24 4.71 -11.92
C ARG A 336 12.56 5.63 -10.92
N GLU A 337 12.64 5.22 -9.64
CA GLU A 337 12.40 6.13 -8.53
C GLU A 337 13.24 7.39 -8.73
N ASP A 338 12.64 8.56 -8.57
CA ASP A 338 13.36 9.81 -8.66
C ASP A 338 14.38 9.94 -7.51
N LEU A 339 15.44 10.72 -7.72
CA LEU A 339 16.45 10.92 -6.69
C LEU A 339 15.91 11.69 -5.48
N GLY A 340 14.79 12.41 -5.62
CA GLY A 340 14.07 13.07 -4.53
C GLY A 340 13.52 12.06 -3.54
N SER A 341 12.80 11.04 -4.01
CA SER A 341 12.28 9.95 -3.17
C SER A 341 13.39 9.18 -2.47
N GLN A 342 14.54 8.98 -3.13
CA GLN A 342 15.73 8.40 -2.47
C GLN A 342 16.24 9.30 -1.34
N CYS A 343 16.25 10.63 -1.50
CA CYS A 343 16.61 11.55 -0.43
C CYS A 343 15.63 11.51 0.74
N GLU A 344 14.33 11.39 0.48
CA GLU A 344 13.33 11.22 1.54
C GLU A 344 13.53 9.91 2.31
N LEU A 345 13.91 8.83 1.63
CA LEU A 345 14.26 7.57 2.30
C LEU A 345 15.48 7.74 3.22
N VAL A 346 16.48 8.50 2.79
CA VAL A 346 17.64 8.83 3.65
C VAL A 346 17.19 9.60 4.88
N LEU A 347 16.31 10.59 4.73
CA LEU A 347 15.73 11.33 5.86
C LEU A 347 14.98 10.39 6.82
N ALA A 348 14.16 9.48 6.29
CA ALA A 348 13.44 8.50 7.09
C ALA A 348 14.39 7.61 7.89
N TYR A 349 15.45 7.10 7.28
CA TYR A 349 16.45 6.27 7.98
C TYR A 349 17.25 7.06 9.02
N CYS A 350 17.61 8.31 8.75
CA CYS A 350 18.27 9.16 9.75
C CYS A 350 17.38 9.41 10.97
N ARG A 351 16.08 9.64 10.76
CA ARG A 351 15.12 9.80 11.87
C ARG A 351 14.89 8.50 12.63
N LEU A 352 14.82 7.35 11.94
CA LEU A 352 14.81 6.04 12.61
C LEU A 352 16.06 5.83 13.46
N ALA A 353 17.24 6.21 12.97
CA ALA A 353 18.49 6.14 13.75
C ALA A 353 18.41 7.00 15.03
N ALA A 354 17.89 8.22 14.91
CA ALA A 354 17.74 9.14 16.05
C ALA A 354 16.73 8.62 17.09
N ASP A 355 15.62 8.03 16.65
CA ASP A 355 14.55 7.57 17.53
C ASP A 355 14.85 6.24 18.20
N THR A 356 15.51 5.32 17.50
CA THR A 356 15.83 3.98 18.00
C THR A 356 17.22 3.89 18.64
N GLY A 357 18.14 4.77 18.32
CA GLY A 357 19.56 4.69 18.68
C GLY A 357 20.31 3.57 17.94
N ASP A 358 19.69 2.89 16.98
CA ASP A 358 20.28 1.77 16.26
C ASP A 358 21.10 2.25 15.05
N LYS A 359 22.41 1.96 15.08
CA LYS A 359 23.36 2.35 14.03
C LYS A 359 23.08 1.69 12.66
N GLN A 360 22.32 0.59 12.62
CA GLN A 360 21.96 -0.03 11.34
C GLN A 360 21.24 0.95 10.40
N TRP A 361 20.43 1.86 10.96
CA TRP A 361 19.69 2.85 10.19
C TRP A 361 20.58 3.91 9.55
N LEU A 362 21.68 4.27 10.19
CA LEU A 362 22.67 5.14 9.59
C LEU A 362 23.38 4.47 8.40
N GLU A 363 23.69 3.18 8.51
CA GLU A 363 24.25 2.42 7.39
C GLU A 363 23.22 2.25 6.25
N ALA A 364 21.94 2.05 6.59
CA ALA A 364 20.84 2.06 5.62
C ALA A 364 20.72 3.42 4.91
N ALA A 365 20.82 4.54 5.63
CA ALA A 365 20.82 5.88 5.07
C ALA A 365 21.99 6.07 4.09
N LYS A 366 23.19 5.65 4.47
CA LYS A 366 24.39 5.71 3.59
C LYS A 366 24.20 4.87 2.33
N LEU A 367 23.58 3.68 2.45
CA LEU A 367 23.28 2.82 1.30
C LEU A 367 22.28 3.52 0.36
N ALA A 368 21.15 4.01 0.89
CA ALA A 368 20.12 4.71 0.12
C ALA A 368 20.64 6.02 -0.52
N PHE A 369 21.68 6.64 0.03
CA PHE A 369 22.27 7.86 -0.50
C PHE A 369 23.22 7.63 -1.71
N LYS A 370 23.67 6.42 -1.97
CA LYS A 370 24.59 6.12 -3.09
C LYS A 370 24.07 6.55 -4.46
N PRO A 371 22.79 6.33 -4.85
CA PRO A 371 22.27 6.82 -6.12
C PRO A 371 22.34 8.35 -6.24
N VAL A 372 22.07 9.05 -5.13
CA VAL A 372 22.12 10.51 -5.07
C VAL A 372 23.56 11.01 -5.30
N VAL A 373 24.54 10.36 -4.67
CA VAL A 373 25.97 10.65 -4.89
C VAL A 373 26.36 10.40 -6.34
N ALA A 374 25.82 9.35 -6.97
CA ALA A 374 26.08 9.06 -8.38
C ALA A 374 25.52 10.14 -9.33
N GLY A 375 24.45 10.82 -8.95
CA GLY A 375 23.88 11.99 -9.66
C GLY A 375 24.60 13.30 -9.36
N ALA A 376 25.60 13.32 -8.46
CA ALA A 376 26.29 14.54 -8.06
C ALA A 376 27.26 15.04 -9.13
N VAL A 377 27.14 16.31 -9.51
CA VAL A 377 28.02 16.96 -10.51
C VAL A 377 28.63 18.22 -9.92
N ARG A 378 29.94 18.31 -10.02
CA ARG A 378 30.68 19.55 -9.69
C ARG A 378 30.85 20.40 -10.95
N TYR A 379 30.48 21.66 -10.87
CA TYR A 379 30.48 22.56 -12.01
C TYR A 379 30.98 23.98 -11.61
N GLY A 380 31.00 24.88 -12.57
CA GLY A 380 31.50 26.27 -12.38
C GLY A 380 33.03 26.39 -12.42
N ALA A 381 33.53 27.61 -12.39
CA ALA A 381 34.95 27.91 -12.38
C ALA A 381 35.64 27.32 -11.14
N GLY A 382 36.63 26.46 -11.33
CA GLY A 382 37.32 25.77 -10.23
C GLY A 382 36.49 24.65 -9.56
N ARG A 383 35.36 24.22 -10.15
CA ARG A 383 34.46 23.21 -9.60
C ARG A 383 33.93 23.51 -8.18
N GLN A 384 33.63 24.77 -7.94
CA GLN A 384 33.20 25.28 -6.62
C GLN A 384 31.70 25.12 -6.33
N SER A 385 30.94 24.61 -7.27
CA SER A 385 29.52 24.33 -7.10
C SER A 385 29.26 22.85 -7.20
N LEU A 386 28.29 22.34 -6.40
CA LEU A 386 27.84 20.96 -6.40
C LEU A 386 26.32 20.94 -6.60
N THR A 387 25.84 20.08 -7.46
CA THR A 387 24.40 19.86 -7.68
C THR A 387 24.14 18.40 -7.97
N ILE A 388 22.93 17.96 -7.68
CA ILE A 388 22.39 16.66 -8.09
C ILE A 388 21.65 16.89 -9.40
N VAL A 389 21.93 16.05 -10.40
CA VAL A 389 21.31 16.13 -11.72
C VAL A 389 20.66 14.82 -12.10
N GLU A 390 19.62 14.94 -12.88
CA GLU A 390 18.89 13.84 -13.51
C GLU A 390 18.96 14.01 -15.04
N ASP A 391 18.80 12.92 -15.76
CA ASP A 391 18.71 12.98 -17.22
C ASP A 391 17.33 13.53 -17.61
N GLU A 392 17.29 14.41 -18.63
CA GLU A 392 16.05 14.93 -19.17
C GLU A 392 15.22 13.78 -19.77
N GLU A 393 13.98 13.68 -19.36
CA GLU A 393 13.03 12.78 -20.00
C GLU A 393 12.73 13.28 -21.41
N LEU A 394 13.02 12.44 -22.37
CA LEU A 394 12.75 12.71 -23.77
C LEU A 394 11.57 11.85 -24.25
N PRO A 395 10.74 12.35 -25.16
CA PRO A 395 9.70 11.54 -25.78
C PRO A 395 10.26 10.26 -26.38
N GLU A 396 9.50 9.17 -26.32
CA GLU A 396 9.87 7.90 -26.90
C GLU A 396 10.24 8.04 -28.40
N GLY A 397 11.36 7.46 -28.81
CA GLY A 397 11.88 7.60 -30.16
C GLY A 397 12.64 8.90 -30.44
N SER A 398 12.87 9.76 -29.47
CA SER A 398 13.68 10.96 -29.63
C SER A 398 15.13 10.60 -29.95
N LEU A 399 15.73 11.28 -30.96
CA LEU A 399 17.16 11.17 -31.29
C LEU A 399 18.00 12.21 -30.52
N ALA A 400 17.37 13.05 -29.68
CA ALA A 400 18.08 14.04 -28.89
C ALA A 400 18.90 13.39 -27.78
N VAL A 401 20.05 13.99 -27.45
CA VAL A 401 20.84 13.58 -26.28
C VAL A 401 20.20 14.19 -25.04
N PRO A 402 19.86 13.40 -24.01
CA PRO A 402 19.30 13.93 -22.76
C PRO A 402 20.25 14.97 -22.15
N ARG A 403 19.70 16.11 -21.74
CA ARG A 403 20.43 17.12 -20.99
C ARG A 403 20.40 16.76 -19.50
N LYS A 404 21.41 17.22 -18.77
CA LYS A 404 21.44 17.08 -17.31
C LYS A 404 20.64 18.23 -16.68
N ILE A 405 19.62 17.89 -15.93
CA ILE A 405 18.72 18.85 -15.29
C ILE A 405 18.93 18.80 -13.77
N SER A 406 19.12 19.95 -13.17
CA SER A 406 19.13 20.16 -11.74
C SER A 406 17.73 20.60 -11.31
N HIS A 407 17.02 19.76 -10.53
CA HIS A 407 15.73 20.06 -9.97
C HIS A 407 15.85 20.65 -8.56
N LEU A 408 15.11 21.72 -8.28
CA LEU A 408 15.11 22.38 -6.98
C LEU A 408 14.73 21.40 -5.85
N ARG A 409 13.61 20.65 -6.02
CA ARG A 409 13.10 19.67 -5.04
C ARG A 409 14.18 18.64 -4.69
N THR A 410 14.75 17.98 -5.68
CA THR A 410 15.81 16.97 -5.49
C THR A 410 17.03 17.52 -4.76
N ASN A 411 17.51 18.71 -5.14
CA ASN A 411 18.68 19.33 -4.52
C ASN A 411 18.39 19.79 -3.08
N ALA A 412 17.22 20.33 -2.82
CA ALA A 412 16.80 20.72 -1.47
C ALA A 412 16.67 19.49 -0.54
N LEU A 413 16.02 18.42 -1.02
CA LEU A 413 15.92 17.15 -0.28
C LEU A 413 17.30 16.53 -0.04
N ALA A 414 18.20 16.54 -1.02
CA ALA A 414 19.56 16.04 -0.86
C ALA A 414 20.34 16.83 0.18
N ALA A 415 20.20 18.17 0.21
CA ALA A 415 20.83 19.01 1.24
C ALA A 415 20.27 18.69 2.63
N LEU A 416 18.95 18.52 2.77
CA LEU A 416 18.30 18.14 4.03
C LEU A 416 18.73 16.72 4.48
N ALA A 417 18.80 15.78 3.56
CA ALA A 417 19.25 14.41 3.82
C ALA A 417 20.72 14.39 4.31
N MET A 418 21.60 15.14 3.65
CA MET A 418 22.98 15.27 4.09
C MET A 418 23.09 15.96 5.45
N ASP A 419 22.24 16.96 5.74
CA ASP A 419 22.22 17.63 7.04
C ASP A 419 21.82 16.67 8.17
N GLU A 420 20.75 15.87 7.98
CA GLU A 420 20.33 14.84 8.94
C GLU A 420 21.39 13.72 9.10
N MET A 421 22.02 13.30 8.00
CA MET A 421 23.14 12.34 8.07
C MET A 421 24.31 12.93 8.86
N ALA A 422 24.65 14.21 8.67
CA ALA A 422 25.70 14.87 9.44
C ALA A 422 25.38 14.90 10.94
N VAL A 423 24.11 15.13 11.30
CA VAL A 423 23.65 15.04 12.70
C VAL A 423 23.80 13.62 13.22
N ALA A 424 23.34 12.60 12.48
CA ALA A 424 23.41 11.21 12.88
C ALA A 424 24.87 10.66 12.98
N MET A 425 25.77 11.16 12.13
CA MET A 425 27.20 10.79 12.18
C MET A 425 27.94 11.52 13.31
N GLY A 426 27.45 12.69 13.75
CA GLY A 426 28.16 13.48 14.77
C GLY A 426 29.62 13.79 14.37
N ASP A 427 30.56 13.51 15.25
CA ASP A 427 32.00 13.74 15.01
C ASP A 427 32.62 12.87 13.90
N ALA A 428 31.91 11.83 13.45
CA ALA A 428 32.34 11.00 12.33
C ALA A 428 32.05 11.60 10.95
N ALA A 429 31.33 12.73 10.88
CA ALA A 429 31.13 13.48 9.64
C ALA A 429 32.45 14.15 9.21
N ASP A 430 33.03 13.67 8.11
CA ASP A 430 34.31 14.18 7.65
C ASP A 430 34.19 15.58 6.99
N LYS A 431 35.33 16.26 6.84
CA LYS A 431 35.38 17.60 6.27
C LYS A 431 34.95 17.66 4.78
N VAL A 432 35.15 16.56 4.05
CA VAL A 432 34.77 16.51 2.62
C VAL A 432 33.25 16.44 2.52
N PHE A 433 32.61 15.59 3.29
CA PHE A 433 31.14 15.47 3.35
C PHE A 433 30.49 16.82 3.77
N LEU A 434 31.01 17.44 4.82
CA LEU A 434 30.49 18.75 5.29
C LEU A 434 30.70 19.85 4.26
N ASN A 435 31.82 19.83 3.53
CA ASN A 435 32.05 20.78 2.45
C ASN A 435 31.08 20.56 1.26
N ASP A 436 30.81 19.31 0.92
CA ASP A 436 29.84 18.97 -0.12
C ASP A 436 28.43 19.40 0.25
N LEU A 437 27.99 19.17 1.49
CA LEU A 437 26.75 19.71 2.04
C LEU A 437 26.70 21.25 1.91
N ARG A 438 27.79 21.95 2.24
CA ARG A 438 27.85 23.41 2.09
C ARG A 438 27.70 23.87 0.64
N LEU A 439 28.40 23.18 -0.28
CA LEU A 439 28.33 23.51 -1.72
C LEU A 439 26.94 23.24 -2.29
N LEU A 440 26.27 22.15 -1.86
CA LEU A 440 24.92 21.81 -2.29
C LEU A 440 23.90 22.83 -1.74
N THR A 441 24.03 23.21 -0.46
CA THR A 441 23.18 24.24 0.14
C THR A 441 23.38 25.60 -0.56
N ASP A 442 24.62 25.95 -0.91
CA ASP A 442 24.93 27.15 -1.68
C ASP A 442 24.31 27.14 -3.09
N HIS A 443 24.31 25.95 -3.74
CA HIS A 443 23.62 25.76 -5.01
C HIS A 443 22.11 26.01 -4.87
N VAL A 444 21.46 25.47 -3.84
CA VAL A 444 20.03 25.73 -3.57
C VAL A 444 19.79 27.21 -3.31
N ALA A 445 20.62 27.87 -2.48
CA ALA A 445 20.51 29.29 -2.19
C ALA A 445 20.60 30.17 -3.43
N ARG A 446 21.49 29.84 -4.37
CA ARG A 446 21.64 30.53 -5.66
C ARG A 446 20.45 30.37 -6.63
N GLN A 447 19.49 29.45 -6.34
CA GLN A 447 18.25 29.36 -7.12
C GLN A 447 17.27 30.49 -6.75
N ALA A 448 17.48 31.19 -5.65
CA ALA A 448 16.61 32.28 -5.20
C ALA A 448 16.42 33.36 -6.27
N GLN A 449 15.21 33.87 -6.39
CA GLN A 449 14.82 34.89 -7.33
C GLN A 449 14.70 36.26 -6.62
N PRO A 450 15.02 37.37 -7.31
CA PRO A 450 14.97 38.71 -6.68
C PRO A 450 13.57 39.12 -6.18
N LEU A 451 12.51 38.55 -6.78
CA LEU A 451 11.12 38.85 -6.41
C LEU A 451 10.54 37.84 -5.39
N GLY A 452 11.37 36.96 -4.86
CA GLY A 452 10.99 35.87 -3.98
C GLY A 452 10.78 34.55 -4.73
N GLY A 453 10.76 33.43 -3.97
CA GLY A 453 10.72 32.07 -4.49
C GLY A 453 12.06 31.62 -5.10
N PHE A 454 12.01 30.44 -5.75
CA PHE A 454 13.19 29.81 -6.30
C PHE A 454 12.95 29.34 -7.75
N LEU A 455 14.04 29.26 -8.53
CA LEU A 455 14.03 28.63 -9.84
C LEU A 455 13.87 27.11 -9.67
N GLN A 456 12.89 26.53 -10.36
CA GLN A 456 12.54 25.12 -10.20
C GLN A 456 13.52 24.17 -10.90
N GLN A 457 14.11 24.61 -12.03
CA GLN A 457 14.98 23.75 -12.85
C GLN A 457 16.08 24.55 -13.53
N ARG A 458 17.28 23.94 -13.64
CA ARG A 458 18.41 24.44 -14.45
C ARG A 458 19.04 23.33 -15.27
N ILE A 459 19.54 23.68 -16.44
CA ILE A 459 20.35 22.81 -17.29
C ILE A 459 21.81 22.95 -16.90
N ILE A 460 22.47 21.84 -16.63
CA ILE A 460 23.88 21.82 -16.21
C ILE A 460 24.73 21.20 -17.35
N PRO A 461 25.89 21.75 -17.68
CA PRO A 461 26.64 22.85 -17.00
C PRO A 461 26.35 24.26 -17.53
N SER A 462 25.46 24.45 -18.51
CA SER A 462 25.21 25.77 -19.13
C SER A 462 24.57 26.79 -18.18
N GLU A 463 23.98 26.31 -17.08
CA GLU A 463 23.21 27.09 -16.10
C GLU A 463 21.97 27.80 -16.71
N GLU A 464 21.57 27.40 -17.90
CA GLU A 464 20.33 27.88 -18.52
C GLU A 464 19.10 27.53 -17.68
N VAL A 465 18.21 28.51 -17.53
CA VAL A 465 16.92 28.29 -16.86
C VAL A 465 16.02 27.49 -17.78
N LYS A 466 15.60 26.31 -17.36
CA LYS A 466 14.51 25.58 -18.00
C LYS A 466 13.20 26.08 -17.40
N LEU A 467 12.36 26.70 -18.23
CA LEU A 467 11.00 27.02 -17.81
C LEU A 467 10.30 25.68 -17.58
N ALA A 468 10.01 25.38 -16.31
CA ALA A 468 9.15 24.24 -15.98
C ALA A 468 7.84 24.42 -16.72
N SER A 469 7.35 23.36 -17.40
CA SER A 469 5.95 23.26 -17.76
C SER A 469 5.18 23.54 -16.47
N LEU A 470 4.12 24.37 -16.53
CA LEU A 470 3.32 24.80 -15.38
C LEU A 470 3.12 23.64 -14.39
N ALA A 471 4.06 23.53 -13.45
CA ALA A 471 3.96 22.54 -12.38
C ALA A 471 2.70 22.89 -11.57
N ASP A 472 2.03 21.86 -11.08
CA ASP A 472 0.95 22.03 -10.11
C ASP A 472 1.40 23.00 -9.01
N PRO A 473 0.59 24.02 -8.65
CA PRO A 473 0.96 25.02 -7.66
C PRO A 473 1.39 24.40 -6.31
N THR A 474 0.82 23.27 -5.93
CA THR A 474 1.16 22.56 -4.67
C THR A 474 2.59 22.02 -4.73
N SER A 475 2.94 21.30 -5.78
CA SER A 475 4.30 20.77 -5.99
C SER A 475 5.35 21.87 -6.07
N ARG A 476 5.02 23.02 -6.66
CA ARG A 476 5.89 24.19 -6.69
C ARG A 476 6.16 24.75 -5.28
N LEU A 477 5.09 24.96 -4.50
CA LEU A 477 5.20 25.49 -3.14
C LEU A 477 5.93 24.53 -2.20
N GLU A 478 5.77 23.24 -2.40
CA GLU A 478 6.51 22.21 -1.67
C GLU A 478 8.02 22.30 -1.97
N ALA A 479 8.41 22.38 -3.24
CA ALA A 479 9.81 22.50 -3.61
C ALA A 479 10.45 23.81 -3.03
N GLU A 480 9.69 24.90 -3.01
CA GLU A 480 10.12 26.16 -2.40
C GLU A 480 10.22 26.07 -0.87
N ALA A 481 9.30 25.36 -0.23
CA ALA A 481 9.36 25.09 1.21
C ALA A 481 10.59 24.24 1.59
N LEU A 482 10.86 23.18 0.82
CA LEU A 482 12.06 22.36 0.97
C LEU A 482 13.36 23.17 0.80
N ALA A 483 13.42 24.02 -0.24
CA ALA A 483 14.57 24.90 -0.46
C ALA A 483 14.77 25.88 0.71
N THR A 484 13.69 26.47 1.20
CA THR A 484 13.72 27.36 2.36
C THR A 484 14.25 26.64 3.60
N LEU A 485 13.76 25.41 3.87
CA LEU A 485 14.26 24.57 4.97
C LEU A 485 15.75 24.23 4.83
N ALA A 486 16.18 23.84 3.64
CA ALA A 486 17.57 23.49 3.38
C ALA A 486 18.50 24.69 3.61
N VAL A 487 18.13 25.86 3.09
CA VAL A 487 18.89 27.11 3.29
C VAL A 487 18.89 27.51 4.76
N TYR A 488 17.76 27.44 5.46
CA TYR A 488 17.67 27.76 6.89
C TYR A 488 18.57 26.85 7.75
N ARG A 489 18.52 25.52 7.53
CA ARG A 489 19.36 24.56 8.27
C ARG A 489 20.84 24.78 7.98
N GLY A 490 21.19 25.02 6.70
CA GLY A 490 22.54 25.36 6.30
C GLY A 490 23.04 26.68 6.94
N ALA A 491 22.21 27.72 6.97
CA ALA A 491 22.51 28.98 7.64
C ALA A 491 22.86 28.78 9.13
N ARG A 492 22.09 27.95 9.83
CA ARG A 492 22.35 27.61 11.23
C ARG A 492 23.64 26.81 11.41
N ARG A 493 23.88 25.80 10.55
CA ARG A 493 25.06 24.93 10.64
C ARG A 493 26.36 25.70 10.38
N TYR A 494 26.36 26.52 9.34
CA TYR A 494 27.56 27.24 8.89
C TYR A 494 27.64 28.68 9.44
N LYS A 495 26.64 29.12 10.21
CA LYS A 495 26.51 30.50 10.76
C LYS A 495 26.57 31.56 9.64
N GLU A 496 25.93 31.25 8.50
CA GLU A 496 25.94 32.12 7.31
C GLU A 496 24.69 33.04 7.35
N MET A 497 24.93 34.31 7.68
CA MET A 497 23.86 35.29 7.86
C MET A 497 23.12 35.61 6.56
N SER A 498 23.81 35.62 5.43
CA SER A 498 23.16 35.85 4.13
C SER A 498 22.15 34.77 3.77
N TRP A 499 22.43 33.53 4.14
CA TRP A 499 21.46 32.43 3.97
C TRP A 499 20.29 32.53 4.96
N MET A 500 20.52 33.07 6.16
CA MET A 500 19.45 33.31 7.12
C MET A 500 18.47 34.39 6.60
N GLU A 501 19.00 35.51 6.09
CA GLU A 501 18.19 36.57 5.48
C GLU A 501 17.42 36.07 4.25
N LEU A 502 18.06 35.21 3.46
CA LEU A 502 17.41 34.57 2.30
C LEU A 502 16.25 33.64 2.73
N ALA A 503 16.48 32.81 3.74
CA ALA A 503 15.43 31.92 4.27
C ALA A 503 14.24 32.72 4.82
N ASP A 504 14.52 33.83 5.51
CA ASP A 504 13.51 34.75 6.00
C ASP A 504 12.65 35.37 4.88
N SER A 505 13.32 35.86 3.84
CA SER A 505 12.66 36.42 2.66
C SER A 505 11.82 35.36 1.91
N SER A 506 12.34 34.13 1.84
CA SER A 506 11.62 33.01 1.20
C SER A 506 10.40 32.60 1.98
N LEU A 507 10.45 32.64 3.32
CA LEU A 507 9.27 32.42 4.17
C LEU A 507 8.21 33.48 3.96
N ASP A 508 8.60 34.77 3.90
CA ASP A 508 7.67 35.87 3.61
C ASP A 508 7.00 35.69 2.24
N TYR A 509 7.74 35.22 1.24
CA TYR A 509 7.19 34.87 -0.07
C TYR A 509 6.18 33.72 0.02
N LEU A 510 6.49 32.60 0.70
CA LEU A 510 5.60 31.47 0.91
C LEU A 510 4.28 31.90 1.58
N VAL A 511 4.36 32.72 2.64
CA VAL A 511 3.18 33.28 3.32
C VAL A 511 2.37 34.15 2.34
N GLY A 512 3.03 34.93 1.50
CA GLY A 512 2.39 35.74 0.47
C GLY A 512 1.61 34.91 -0.56
N GLU A 513 2.17 33.78 -1.00
CA GLU A 513 1.50 32.83 -1.90
C GLU A 513 0.31 32.16 -1.21
N LEU A 514 0.47 31.70 0.03
CA LEU A 514 -0.60 31.09 0.80
C LEU A 514 -1.79 32.02 1.06
N LYS A 515 -1.54 33.32 1.26
CA LYS A 515 -2.61 34.32 1.38
C LYS A 515 -3.47 34.44 0.12
N ARG A 516 -2.90 34.14 -1.05
CA ARG A 516 -3.58 34.19 -2.35
C ARG A 516 -4.34 32.89 -2.65
N ALA A 517 -3.98 31.79 -1.99
CA ALA A 517 -4.61 30.49 -2.22
C ALA A 517 -6.05 30.47 -1.72
N ASN A 518 -6.94 29.81 -2.48
CA ASN A 518 -8.29 29.53 -2.04
C ASN A 518 -8.26 28.43 -0.96
N ILE A 519 -9.07 28.57 0.07
CA ILE A 519 -9.11 27.62 1.20
C ILE A 519 -9.53 26.20 0.77
N GLU A 520 -10.36 26.09 -0.29
CA GLU A 520 -10.78 24.80 -0.86
C GLU A 520 -9.68 24.10 -1.68
N GLN A 521 -8.67 24.84 -2.09
CA GLN A 521 -7.53 24.36 -2.87
C GLN A 521 -6.22 24.70 -2.14
N TYR A 522 -6.28 24.76 -0.81
CA TYR A 522 -5.13 25.12 -0.02
C TYR A 522 -4.07 24.02 -0.11
N PRO A 523 -2.83 24.34 -0.48
CA PRO A 523 -1.79 23.34 -0.64
C PRO A 523 -1.42 22.76 0.73
N LEU A 524 -1.80 21.51 0.95
CA LEU A 524 -1.41 20.77 2.15
C LEU A 524 -0.14 19.98 1.82
N SER A 525 0.97 20.39 2.42
CA SER A 525 2.23 19.67 2.35
C SER A 525 2.90 19.67 3.71
N PRO A 526 3.38 18.52 4.19
CA PRO A 526 4.14 18.44 5.44
C PRO A 526 5.39 19.33 5.42
N TRP A 527 6.07 19.41 4.28
CA TRP A 527 7.26 20.22 4.14
C TRP A 527 6.98 21.72 4.23
N LEU A 528 5.81 22.14 3.73
CA LEU A 528 5.34 23.51 3.90
C LEU A 528 5.09 23.85 5.37
N ALA A 529 4.43 22.95 6.10
CA ALA A 529 4.22 23.12 7.54
C ALA A 529 5.55 23.20 8.30
N GLU A 530 6.49 22.28 8.01
CA GLU A 530 7.84 22.30 8.60
C GLU A 530 8.61 23.60 8.28
N ALA A 531 8.50 24.11 7.06
CA ALA A 531 9.13 25.39 6.69
C ALA A 531 8.54 26.56 7.50
N LEU A 532 7.23 26.64 7.62
CA LEU A 532 6.54 27.70 8.34
C LEU A 532 6.87 27.72 9.84
N ILE A 533 7.24 26.59 10.45
CA ILE A 533 7.62 26.52 11.87
C ILE A 533 9.14 26.58 12.11
N CYS A 534 9.97 26.41 11.09
CA CYS A 534 11.43 26.34 11.28
C CYS A 534 12.03 27.63 11.86
N HIS A 535 11.41 28.76 11.57
CA HIS A 535 11.78 30.06 12.11
C HIS A 535 10.75 30.58 13.10
N TYR A 536 11.16 30.86 14.36
CA TYR A 536 10.29 31.31 15.45
C TYR A 536 9.86 32.77 15.31
N ARG A 537 9.50 33.23 14.12
CA ARG A 537 8.88 34.53 13.97
C ARG A 537 7.48 34.52 14.56
N ASN A 538 7.27 35.35 15.56
CA ASN A 538 5.97 35.55 16.21
C ASN A 538 5.06 36.54 15.46
N SER A 539 5.26 36.75 14.16
CA SER A 539 4.38 37.62 13.41
C SER A 539 2.97 37.02 13.34
N GLY A 540 1.94 37.84 13.57
CA GLY A 540 0.55 37.41 13.52
C GLY A 540 0.17 36.77 12.17
N GLU A 541 0.82 37.17 11.09
CA GLU A 541 0.58 36.68 9.72
C GLU A 541 0.94 35.20 9.55
N TYR A 542 2.11 34.78 10.06
CA TYR A 542 2.50 33.36 10.05
C TYR A 542 1.52 32.48 10.81
N MET A 543 1.05 32.97 11.96
CA MET A 543 0.06 32.24 12.78
C MET A 543 -1.28 32.11 12.08
N VAL A 544 -1.68 33.12 11.31
CA VAL A 544 -2.90 33.05 10.50
C VAL A 544 -2.80 31.95 9.46
N GLU A 545 -1.70 31.88 8.71
CA GLU A 545 -1.51 30.85 7.66
C GLU A 545 -1.35 29.44 8.26
N LEU A 546 -0.65 29.30 9.38
CA LEU A 546 -0.59 28.03 10.11
C LEU A 546 -1.98 27.60 10.59
N THR A 547 -2.81 28.54 11.08
CA THR A 547 -4.18 28.22 11.48
C THR A 547 -5.04 27.83 10.27
N ARG A 548 -4.86 28.47 9.10
CA ARG A 548 -5.54 28.09 7.87
C ARG A 548 -5.15 26.70 7.39
N LEU A 549 -3.85 26.33 7.48
CA LEU A 549 -3.38 24.97 7.21
C LEU A 549 -4.07 23.95 8.13
N ALA A 550 -4.18 24.27 9.43
CA ALA A 550 -4.86 23.40 10.40
C ALA A 550 -6.34 23.21 10.03
N VAL A 551 -7.03 24.31 9.73
CA VAL A 551 -8.44 24.29 9.33
C VAL A 551 -8.64 23.49 8.04
N ALA A 552 -7.76 23.67 7.05
CA ALA A 552 -7.84 22.93 5.80
C ALA A 552 -7.59 21.43 6.02
N ALA A 553 -6.60 21.06 6.84
CA ALA A 553 -6.32 19.67 7.16
C ALA A 553 -7.48 19.02 7.95
N ASP A 554 -8.09 19.70 8.89
CA ASP A 554 -9.23 19.17 9.65
C ASP A 554 -10.50 19.09 8.79
N ALA A 555 -10.74 20.08 7.92
CA ALA A 555 -11.89 20.10 7.02
C ALA A 555 -11.84 19.02 5.93
N ALA A 556 -10.65 18.54 5.59
CA ALA A 556 -10.46 17.46 4.61
C ALA A 556 -10.91 16.08 5.15
N ARG A 557 -11.15 15.95 6.44
CA ARG A 557 -11.60 14.70 7.06
C ARG A 557 -13.09 14.45 6.76
N ASP A 558 -13.43 13.23 6.31
CA ASP A 558 -14.83 12.81 6.31
C ASP A 558 -15.34 12.66 7.75
N ALA A 559 -16.23 13.56 8.13
CA ALA A 559 -16.80 13.58 9.48
C ALA A 559 -17.81 12.44 9.74
N ARG A 560 -18.29 11.76 8.70
CA ARG A 560 -19.32 10.71 8.80
C ARG A 560 -19.06 9.60 7.79
N PRO A 561 -18.00 8.81 7.98
CA PRO A 561 -17.72 7.69 7.09
C PRO A 561 -18.87 6.68 7.15
N ILE A 562 -19.27 6.17 6.00
CA ILE A 562 -20.30 5.14 5.89
C ILE A 562 -19.73 3.77 6.26
N LEU A 563 -18.47 3.54 5.88
CA LEU A 563 -17.74 2.30 6.14
C LEU A 563 -16.85 2.44 7.37
N ALA A 564 -16.80 1.39 8.20
CA ALA A 564 -16.02 1.43 9.43
C ALA A 564 -14.51 1.63 9.17
N ASP A 565 -14.01 1.11 8.08
CA ASP A 565 -12.62 1.23 7.66
C ASP A 565 -12.28 2.56 6.96
N HIS A 566 -13.27 3.43 6.76
CA HIS A 566 -13.07 4.79 6.25
C HIS A 566 -12.85 5.84 7.36
N TYR A 567 -12.70 5.42 8.61
CA TYR A 567 -12.44 6.35 9.71
C TYR A 567 -11.11 7.08 9.52
N GLY A 568 -11.17 8.38 9.24
CA GLY A 568 -9.99 9.23 9.01
C GLY A 568 -9.58 9.37 7.54
N ILE A 569 -10.43 9.00 6.58
CA ILE A 569 -10.15 9.26 5.15
C ILE A 569 -10.13 10.76 4.82
N VAL A 570 -9.44 11.09 3.75
CA VAL A 570 -9.27 12.45 3.23
C VAL A 570 -10.21 12.67 2.04
N ASN A 571 -11.13 13.62 2.14
CA ASN A 571 -12.00 14.06 1.02
C ASN A 571 -12.70 12.91 0.28
N ASP A 572 -13.26 11.94 1.00
CA ASP A 572 -13.90 10.74 0.43
C ASP A 572 -12.97 9.87 -0.44
N TRP A 573 -11.65 10.13 -0.42
CA TRP A 573 -10.62 9.38 -1.11
C TRP A 573 -9.79 8.56 -0.14
N PRO A 574 -9.85 7.22 -0.15
CA PRO A 574 -9.18 6.36 0.83
C PRO A 574 -7.67 6.20 0.56
N SER A 575 -6.94 7.34 0.41
CA SER A 575 -5.49 7.38 0.29
C SER A 575 -4.80 7.38 1.64
N MET A 576 -3.95 6.39 1.86
CA MET A 576 -3.13 6.27 3.06
C MET A 576 -2.02 7.33 3.10
N THR A 577 -1.44 7.64 1.94
CA THR A 577 -0.40 8.66 1.82
C THR A 577 -0.95 10.04 2.17
N ALA A 578 -2.13 10.40 1.64
CA ALA A 578 -2.77 11.67 2.00
C ALA A 578 -3.10 11.74 3.50
N ALA A 579 -3.58 10.65 4.11
CA ALA A 579 -3.82 10.62 5.55
C ALA A 579 -2.53 10.79 6.36
N ALA A 580 -1.43 10.18 5.93
CA ALA A 580 -0.13 10.36 6.56
C ALA A 580 0.37 11.81 6.47
N GLU A 581 0.21 12.46 5.33
CA GLU A 581 0.55 13.88 5.15
C GLU A 581 -0.27 14.77 6.07
N HIS A 582 -1.59 14.54 6.17
CA HIS A 582 -2.46 15.32 7.06
C HIS A 582 -2.11 15.11 8.54
N SER A 583 -1.86 13.88 8.95
CA SER A 583 -1.38 13.55 10.30
C SER A 583 -0.07 14.25 10.61
N TRP A 584 0.86 14.29 9.65
CA TRP A 584 2.14 14.98 9.81
C TRP A 584 1.94 16.50 9.94
N VAL A 585 1.19 17.14 9.05
CA VAL A 585 0.87 18.57 9.12
C VAL A 585 0.29 18.93 10.48
N LEU A 586 -0.71 18.20 10.94
CA LEU A 586 -1.37 18.46 12.24
C LEU A 586 -0.42 18.24 13.42
N SER A 587 0.48 17.26 13.34
CA SER A 587 1.51 17.03 14.37
C SER A 587 2.51 18.19 14.45
N VAL A 588 2.92 18.75 13.31
CA VAL A 588 3.78 19.94 13.23
C VAL A 588 3.10 21.14 13.86
N LEU A 589 1.81 21.34 13.59
CA LEU A 589 1.03 22.44 14.14
C LEU A 589 0.79 22.26 15.65
N ALA A 590 0.52 21.03 16.10
CA ALA A 590 0.39 20.69 17.51
C ALA A 590 1.66 21.07 18.27
N GLU A 591 2.83 20.73 17.76
CA GLU A 591 4.12 21.12 18.34
C GLU A 591 4.28 22.64 18.42
N ARG A 592 3.89 23.37 17.37
CA ARG A 592 3.98 24.84 17.36
C ARG A 592 3.13 25.46 18.46
N PHE A 593 1.89 24.98 18.65
CA PHE A 593 1.03 25.47 19.71
C PHE A 593 1.55 25.09 21.09
N ALA A 594 2.06 23.87 21.27
CA ALA A 594 2.66 23.45 22.55
C ALA A 594 3.86 24.33 22.94
N ARG A 595 4.75 24.67 22.00
CA ARG A 595 5.91 25.57 22.23
C ARG A 595 5.51 27.02 22.51
N ARG A 596 4.27 27.41 22.30
CA ARG A 596 3.72 28.73 22.62
C ARG A 596 2.93 28.75 23.92
N ASP A 597 3.00 27.71 24.74
CA ASP A 597 2.17 27.54 25.93
C ASP A 597 0.65 27.59 25.63
N GLU A 598 0.24 27.06 24.47
CA GLU A 598 -1.16 26.93 24.07
C GLU A 598 -1.58 25.43 24.09
N PRO A 599 -1.59 24.74 25.25
CA PRO A 599 -1.77 23.29 25.34
C PRO A 599 -3.13 22.82 24.84
N ASP A 600 -4.19 23.60 25.00
CA ASP A 600 -5.54 23.24 24.54
C ASP A 600 -5.60 23.18 23.02
N ARG A 601 -4.92 24.13 22.34
CA ARG A 601 -4.81 24.10 20.87
C ARG A 601 -3.93 22.97 20.39
N ALA A 602 -2.84 22.70 21.08
CA ALA A 602 -1.97 21.57 20.77
C ALA A 602 -2.74 20.24 20.88
N LYS A 603 -3.54 20.06 21.94
CA LYS A 603 -4.43 18.90 22.08
C LYS A 603 -5.50 18.84 20.99
N ALA A 604 -6.09 19.96 20.60
CA ALA A 604 -7.07 19.99 19.52
C ALA A 604 -6.46 19.53 18.18
N MET A 605 -5.23 19.98 17.86
CA MET A 605 -4.53 19.51 16.68
C MET A 605 -4.19 18.01 16.75
N LEU A 606 -3.77 17.53 17.92
CA LEU A 606 -3.55 16.11 18.13
C LEU A 606 -4.85 15.32 17.91
N HIS A 607 -5.96 15.77 18.48
CA HIS A 607 -7.26 15.13 18.29
C HIS A 607 -7.63 15.02 16.80
N SER A 608 -7.41 16.08 16.02
CA SER A 608 -7.64 16.07 14.57
C SER A 608 -6.65 15.16 13.82
N ALA A 609 -5.43 14.93 14.33
CA ALA A 609 -4.44 14.06 13.72
C ALA A 609 -4.72 12.57 13.93
N LEU A 610 -5.30 12.20 15.08
CA LEU A 610 -5.49 10.80 15.48
C LEU A 610 -6.37 9.97 14.52
N PRO A 611 -7.50 10.48 13.97
CA PRO A 611 -8.27 9.76 12.95
C PRO A 611 -7.45 9.44 11.71
N TYR A 612 -6.64 10.37 11.22
CA TYR A 612 -5.74 10.15 10.09
C TYR A 612 -4.66 9.11 10.42
N LEU A 613 -4.13 9.13 11.63
CA LEU A 613 -3.21 8.10 12.11
C LEU A 613 -3.87 6.71 12.11
N VAL A 614 -5.10 6.60 12.59
CA VAL A 614 -5.85 5.34 12.58
C VAL A 614 -6.00 4.83 11.15
N PHE A 615 -6.38 5.72 10.22
CA PHE A 615 -6.53 5.35 8.82
C PHE A 615 -5.19 4.98 8.17
N GLN A 616 -4.12 5.76 8.43
CA GLN A 616 -2.76 5.46 8.01
C GLN A 616 -2.35 4.05 8.43
N MET A 617 -2.60 3.68 9.68
CA MET A 617 -2.23 2.36 10.22
C MET A 617 -3.01 1.20 9.62
N GLN A 618 -4.21 1.42 9.10
CA GLN A 618 -4.94 0.41 8.32
C GLN A 618 -4.27 0.12 6.97
N GLY A 619 -3.46 1.03 6.46
CA GLY A 619 -2.63 0.82 5.26
C GLY A 619 -1.51 -0.17 5.47
N ARG A 620 -1.10 -0.42 6.71
CA ARG A 620 -0.03 -1.37 6.98
C ARG A 620 -0.46 -2.79 6.62
N MET A 621 0.36 -3.44 5.81
CA MET A 621 0.18 -4.81 5.40
C MET A 621 0.72 -5.75 6.48
N ASP A 622 -0.15 -6.22 7.36
CA ASP A 622 0.13 -7.37 8.22
C ASP A 622 -0.24 -8.69 7.50
N PHE A 623 0.03 -9.83 8.12
CA PHE A 623 -0.35 -11.12 7.53
C PHE A 623 -1.86 -11.27 7.37
N ALA A 624 -2.66 -10.65 8.25
CA ALA A 624 -4.10 -10.71 8.18
C ALA A 624 -4.62 -10.01 6.91
N THR A 625 -4.14 -8.80 6.62
CA THR A 625 -4.45 -8.04 5.41
C THR A 625 -3.84 -8.71 4.17
N ALA A 626 -2.56 -9.06 4.23
CA ALA A 626 -1.84 -9.68 3.11
C ALA A 626 -2.37 -11.08 2.75
N SER A 627 -3.14 -11.74 3.62
CA SER A 627 -3.75 -13.06 3.36
C SER A 627 -4.70 -13.10 2.16
N ALA A 628 -5.12 -11.94 1.66
CA ALA A 628 -5.87 -11.82 0.41
C ALA A 628 -5.00 -12.05 -0.83
N LEU A 629 -3.68 -11.86 -0.72
CA LEU A 629 -2.72 -11.94 -1.82
C LEU A 629 -2.17 -13.35 -1.97
N ALA A 630 -1.74 -13.70 -3.18
CA ALA A 630 -1.19 -15.03 -3.43
C ALA A 630 0.08 -15.32 -2.62
N ARG A 631 0.93 -14.29 -2.43
CA ARG A 631 2.21 -14.41 -1.72
C ARG A 631 2.36 -13.33 -0.65
N PRO A 632 1.69 -13.48 0.50
CA PRO A 632 1.63 -12.47 1.55
C PRO A 632 2.98 -11.92 2.00
N ILE A 633 4.00 -12.78 2.09
CA ILE A 633 5.33 -12.43 2.63
C ILE A 633 6.01 -11.27 1.89
N TYR A 634 5.72 -11.10 0.60
CA TYR A 634 6.32 -10.02 -0.18
C TYR A 634 5.75 -8.64 0.13
N TYR A 635 4.60 -8.59 0.82
CA TYR A 635 3.85 -7.35 1.09
C TYR A 635 3.85 -6.98 2.57
N VAL A 636 4.11 -7.93 3.45
CA VAL A 636 4.09 -7.71 4.90
C VAL A 636 5.07 -6.62 5.29
N ASN A 637 4.59 -5.71 6.14
CA ASN A 637 5.28 -4.55 6.68
C ASN A 637 5.42 -3.34 5.75
N PHE A 638 4.96 -3.42 4.50
CA PHE A 638 4.76 -2.22 3.69
C PHE A 638 3.45 -1.52 4.03
N PHE A 639 3.34 -0.25 3.66
CA PHE A 639 2.08 0.47 3.63
C PHE A 639 1.57 0.54 2.19
N ARG A 640 0.34 0.17 1.95
CA ARG A 640 -0.33 0.39 0.67
C ARG A 640 -0.69 1.87 0.52
N ASP A 641 -0.72 2.39 -0.70
CA ASP A 641 -1.02 3.80 -0.95
C ASP A 641 -2.49 4.12 -0.82
N HIS A 642 -3.33 3.11 -0.99
CA HIS A 642 -4.77 3.25 -1.00
C HIS A 642 -5.44 2.06 -0.30
N LEU A 643 -6.51 2.29 0.46
CA LEU A 643 -7.21 1.22 1.19
C LEU A 643 -7.72 0.12 0.24
N GLU A 644 -8.18 0.52 -0.93
CA GLU A 644 -8.83 -0.32 -1.92
C GLU A 644 -7.94 -0.64 -3.13
N ASP A 645 -6.67 -0.22 -3.08
CA ASP A 645 -5.65 -0.51 -4.10
C ASP A 645 -4.33 -0.84 -3.40
N PHE A 646 -3.77 -2.01 -3.70
CA PHE A 646 -2.50 -2.46 -3.12
C PHE A 646 -1.29 -1.87 -3.87
N GLY A 647 -1.38 -0.61 -4.30
CA GLY A 647 -0.23 0.12 -4.82
C GLY A 647 0.79 0.39 -3.72
N PHE A 648 2.06 0.36 -4.09
CA PHE A 648 3.20 0.65 -3.22
C PHE A 648 4.20 1.48 -4.01
N ASP A 649 4.51 2.67 -3.55
CA ASP A 649 5.62 3.46 -4.07
C ASP A 649 6.57 3.88 -2.95
N LEU A 650 7.78 4.29 -3.31
CA LEU A 650 8.79 4.67 -2.31
C LEU A 650 8.39 5.94 -1.57
N ASN A 651 7.81 6.91 -2.26
CA ASN A 651 7.37 8.17 -1.67
C ASN A 651 6.27 7.93 -0.62
N GLY A 652 5.29 7.07 -0.93
CA GLY A 652 4.28 6.64 0.03
C GLY A 652 4.92 6.01 1.27
N GLN A 653 5.87 5.05 1.10
CA GLN A 653 6.54 4.41 2.23
C GLN A 653 7.30 5.41 3.11
N THR A 654 8.05 6.33 2.49
CA THR A 654 8.83 7.34 3.23
C THR A 654 7.93 8.33 3.97
N THR A 655 6.85 8.78 3.35
CA THR A 655 5.83 9.64 3.97
C THR A 655 5.19 8.97 5.18
N GLN A 656 4.85 7.66 5.08
CA GLN A 656 4.32 6.88 6.20
C GLN A 656 5.30 6.86 7.37
N ILE A 657 6.57 6.51 7.12
CA ILE A 657 7.60 6.47 8.17
C ILE A 657 7.78 7.83 8.82
N LEU A 658 7.94 8.89 8.02
CA LEU A 658 8.19 10.24 8.51
C LEU A 658 7.02 10.80 9.32
N SER A 659 5.79 10.56 8.89
CA SER A 659 4.57 10.95 9.61
C SER A 659 4.49 10.27 10.99
N LEU A 660 4.69 8.95 11.06
CA LEU A 660 4.64 8.18 12.31
C LEU A 660 5.71 8.66 13.30
N LEU A 661 6.94 8.88 12.82
CA LEU A 661 8.04 9.36 13.66
C LEU A 661 7.80 10.80 14.12
N ARG A 662 7.20 11.64 13.28
CA ARG A 662 6.89 13.03 13.62
C ARG A 662 5.85 13.14 14.73
N LEU A 663 4.77 12.39 14.62
CA LEU A 663 3.75 12.32 15.66
C LEU A 663 4.33 11.77 16.96
N ARG A 664 5.12 10.69 16.88
CA ARG A 664 5.77 10.10 18.04
C ARG A 664 6.73 11.07 18.73
N GLN A 665 7.52 11.82 17.96
CA GLN A 665 8.40 12.85 18.52
C GLN A 665 7.58 13.90 19.29
N PHE A 666 6.50 14.41 18.72
CA PHE A 666 5.61 15.33 19.40
C PHE A 666 5.05 14.76 20.72
N LEU A 667 4.58 13.51 20.70
CA LEU A 667 4.07 12.83 21.90
C LEU A 667 5.17 12.70 22.98
N LYS A 668 6.39 12.35 22.57
CA LYS A 668 7.54 12.20 23.47
C LYS A 668 7.93 13.52 24.15
N GLU A 669 7.95 14.61 23.40
CA GLU A 669 8.37 15.92 23.88
C GLU A 669 7.32 16.58 24.79
N HIS A 670 6.02 16.34 24.56
CA HIS A 670 4.95 17.09 25.22
C HIS A 670 3.99 16.24 26.08
N PHE A 671 3.94 14.94 25.88
CA PHE A 671 3.00 14.04 26.56
C PHE A 671 3.66 12.78 27.15
N GLY A 672 4.97 12.81 27.38
CA GLY A 672 5.69 11.68 28.00
C GLY A 672 5.78 10.43 27.12
N GLY A 673 5.49 10.54 25.83
CA GLY A 673 5.56 9.44 24.86
C GLY A 673 4.26 8.65 24.69
N GLU A 674 3.15 9.13 25.27
CA GLU A 674 1.86 8.45 25.16
C GLU A 674 0.78 9.40 24.61
N ILE A 675 -0.24 8.83 23.97
CA ILE A 675 -1.42 9.58 23.58
C ILE A 675 -2.21 9.90 24.85
N PRO A 676 -2.59 11.18 25.09
CA PRO A 676 -3.38 11.55 26.27
C PRO A 676 -4.65 10.70 26.37
N GLN A 677 -4.92 10.17 27.57
CA GLN A 677 -6.00 9.21 27.79
C GLN A 677 -7.37 9.76 27.37
N ASP A 678 -7.66 11.03 27.63
CA ASP A 678 -8.90 11.68 27.25
C ASP A 678 -9.10 11.73 25.72
N GLU A 679 -8.04 11.93 24.95
CA GLU A 679 -8.09 11.90 23.48
C GLU A 679 -8.22 10.48 22.95
N ALA A 680 -7.48 9.54 23.52
CA ALA A 680 -7.59 8.12 23.16
C ALA A 680 -9.01 7.58 23.41
N GLU A 681 -9.64 7.94 24.53
CA GLU A 681 -11.01 7.53 24.83
C GLU A 681 -12.05 8.11 23.87
N LYS A 682 -11.85 9.36 23.38
CA LYS A 682 -12.74 9.96 22.37
C LYS A 682 -12.66 9.19 21.05
N VAL A 683 -11.46 8.99 20.53
CA VAL A 683 -11.22 8.26 19.27
C VAL A 683 -11.74 6.83 19.36
N ASN A 684 -11.46 6.12 20.46
CA ASN A 684 -11.94 4.75 20.65
C ASN A 684 -13.48 4.66 20.73
N ARG A 685 -14.15 5.66 21.27
CA ARG A 685 -15.64 5.74 21.25
C ARG A 685 -16.17 5.93 19.82
N GLU A 686 -15.53 6.78 19.03
CA GLU A 686 -15.90 6.99 17.62
C GLU A 686 -15.72 5.71 16.80
N ILE A 687 -14.57 5.05 16.93
CA ILE A 687 -14.28 3.76 16.28
C ILE A 687 -15.30 2.69 16.69
N LYS A 688 -15.60 2.62 18.00
CA LYS A 688 -16.58 1.66 18.50
C LYS A 688 -17.98 1.90 17.91
N ALA A 689 -18.43 3.15 17.85
CA ALA A 689 -19.72 3.50 17.26
C ALA A 689 -19.82 3.12 15.78
N LEU A 690 -18.75 3.35 15.00
CA LEU A 690 -18.67 2.95 13.60
C LEU A 690 -18.69 1.42 13.43
N ARG A 691 -17.97 0.72 14.31
CA ARG A 691 -17.95 -0.74 14.33
C ARG A 691 -19.33 -1.31 14.64
N GLU A 692 -20.02 -0.76 15.64
CA GLU A 692 -21.40 -1.16 15.97
C GLU A 692 -22.37 -0.90 14.81
N MET A 693 -22.20 0.19 14.07
CA MET A 693 -23.00 0.45 12.86
C MET A 693 -22.72 -0.58 11.75
N ALA A 694 -21.46 -0.90 11.51
CA ALA A 694 -21.07 -1.92 10.54
C ALA A 694 -21.57 -3.32 10.94
N ASP A 695 -21.64 -3.60 12.24
CA ASP A 695 -22.09 -4.88 12.77
C ASP A 695 -23.60 -5.09 12.65
N VAL A 696 -24.39 -4.03 12.67
CA VAL A 696 -25.87 -4.13 12.67
C VAL A 696 -26.44 -4.37 11.27
N HIS A 697 -25.82 -3.82 10.20
CA HIS A 697 -26.39 -3.88 8.86
C HIS A 697 -25.34 -3.90 7.72
N PRO A 698 -24.40 -4.84 7.66
CA PRO A 698 -23.50 -4.90 6.50
C PRO A 698 -24.29 -5.23 5.21
N SER A 699 -25.32 -6.08 5.28
CA SER A 699 -26.08 -6.56 4.13
C SER A 699 -27.06 -5.54 3.56
N VAL A 700 -27.80 -4.83 4.40
CA VAL A 700 -28.93 -3.99 3.94
C VAL A 700 -28.47 -2.69 3.32
N LEU A 701 -27.46 -2.03 3.91
CA LEU A 701 -26.97 -0.73 3.41
C LEU A 701 -26.06 -0.85 2.18
N VAL A 702 -25.29 -1.91 2.11
CA VAL A 702 -24.28 -2.06 1.06
C VAL A 702 -24.80 -2.90 -0.09
N THR A 703 -25.60 -3.95 0.18
CA THR A 703 -26.15 -4.80 -0.87
C THR A 703 -27.20 -4.06 -1.70
N ASP A 704 -28.05 -3.25 -1.11
CA ASP A 704 -29.01 -2.44 -1.84
C ASP A 704 -28.35 -1.30 -2.63
N LEU A 705 -27.25 -0.74 -2.14
CA LEU A 705 -26.49 0.30 -2.84
C LEU A 705 -25.63 -0.25 -3.96
N LEU A 706 -25.03 -1.44 -3.81
CA LEU A 706 -24.11 -2.01 -4.78
C LEU A 706 -24.77 -2.82 -5.88
N VAL A 707 -25.90 -3.43 -5.60
CA VAL A 707 -26.49 -4.44 -6.50
C VAL A 707 -27.48 -3.87 -7.49
N ASN A 708 -28.11 -2.74 -7.19
CA ASN A 708 -29.11 -2.19 -8.10
C ASN A 708 -28.53 -1.58 -9.38
N ASP A 709 -27.25 -1.16 -9.42
CA ASP A 709 -26.68 -0.48 -10.56
C ASP A 709 -25.43 -1.12 -11.19
N ALA A 710 -24.71 -1.96 -10.49
CA ALA A 710 -23.32 -2.27 -10.82
C ALA A 710 -23.09 -3.51 -11.68
N VAL A 711 -23.84 -4.57 -11.45
CA VAL A 711 -23.57 -5.88 -12.05
C VAL A 711 -24.52 -6.17 -13.20
N VAL A 712 -25.61 -5.43 -13.30
CA VAL A 712 -26.77 -5.82 -14.13
C VAL A 712 -26.76 -5.22 -15.53
N SER A 713 -25.99 -4.16 -15.81
CA SER A 713 -26.32 -3.42 -17.04
C SER A 713 -25.34 -3.58 -18.20
N GLY A 714 -24.14 -4.19 -18.02
CA GLY A 714 -23.15 -4.20 -19.12
C GLY A 714 -22.93 -2.81 -19.74
N ARG A 715 -23.56 -1.78 -19.17
CA ARG A 715 -23.40 -0.40 -19.55
C ARG A 715 -22.39 0.20 -18.58
N HIS A 716 -21.49 0.97 -19.09
CA HIS A 716 -20.41 1.68 -18.41
C HIS A 716 -20.90 2.54 -17.22
N HIS A 717 -21.35 1.93 -16.13
CA HIS A 717 -21.66 2.63 -14.90
C HIS A 717 -20.50 2.45 -13.92
N ASP A 718 -19.87 3.55 -13.59
CA ASP A 718 -18.83 3.63 -12.58
C ASP A 718 -19.47 3.41 -11.20
N VAL A 719 -19.16 2.29 -10.57
CA VAL A 719 -19.75 1.91 -9.28
C VAL A 719 -19.14 2.71 -8.13
N SER A 720 -17.96 3.33 -8.34
CA SER A 720 -17.42 4.30 -7.38
C SER A 720 -18.39 5.49 -7.22
N GLY A 721 -19.20 5.80 -8.25
CA GLY A 721 -20.26 6.79 -8.19
C GLY A 721 -21.41 6.46 -7.24
N VAL A 722 -21.62 5.19 -6.87
CA VAL A 722 -22.73 4.82 -5.98
C VAL A 722 -22.47 5.28 -4.54
N PHE A 723 -21.22 5.31 -4.12
CA PHE A 723 -20.85 5.82 -2.79
C PHE A 723 -20.72 7.36 -2.77
N THR A 724 -20.40 7.98 -3.91
CA THR A 724 -20.19 9.42 -4.04
C THR A 724 -21.44 10.17 -4.57
N ASP A 725 -22.32 9.50 -5.31
CA ASP A 725 -23.29 10.14 -6.21
C ASP A 725 -24.36 10.99 -5.50
N LYS A 726 -24.76 10.67 -4.27
CA LYS A 726 -25.69 11.55 -3.53
C LYS A 726 -25.04 12.84 -3.02
N ARG A 727 -23.70 12.91 -2.98
CA ARG A 727 -22.97 14.12 -2.56
C ARG A 727 -22.41 14.91 -3.72
N GLU A 728 -21.89 14.25 -4.78
CA GLU A 728 -21.39 14.95 -5.97
C GLU A 728 -22.47 15.73 -6.70
N ASP A 729 -23.72 15.25 -6.78
CA ASP A 729 -24.83 16.03 -7.34
C ASP A 729 -25.20 17.27 -6.51
N LYS A 730 -24.86 17.30 -5.23
CA LYS A 730 -24.99 18.51 -4.39
C LYS A 730 -23.77 19.42 -4.46
N LEU A 731 -22.59 18.89 -4.78
CA LEU A 731 -21.34 19.62 -4.90
C LEU A 731 -21.03 20.07 -6.33
N ARG A 732 -21.69 19.54 -7.34
CA ARG A 732 -21.74 20.18 -8.66
C ARG A 732 -22.52 21.49 -8.55
N VAL A 733 -21.91 22.43 -7.87
CA VAL A 733 -22.17 23.86 -8.13
C VAL A 733 -21.98 24.02 -9.62
N LYS A 734 -23.07 24.24 -10.34
CA LYS A 734 -23.06 24.54 -11.75
C LYS A 734 -21.96 25.56 -12.00
N ALA A 735 -20.85 25.12 -12.59
CA ALA A 735 -19.90 26.05 -13.15
C ALA A 735 -20.71 27.02 -14.01
N PRO A 736 -20.63 28.35 -13.80
CA PRO A 736 -21.41 29.28 -14.58
C PRO A 736 -21.10 28.99 -16.05
N SER A 737 -22.10 28.58 -16.78
CA SER A 737 -21.97 28.29 -18.20
C SER A 737 -21.26 29.47 -18.83
N ALA A 738 -20.05 29.26 -19.35
CA ALA A 738 -19.32 30.23 -20.11
C ALA A 738 -20.25 30.63 -21.27
N GLN A 739 -20.94 31.73 -21.10
CA GLN A 739 -21.71 32.34 -22.17
C GLN A 739 -20.70 32.62 -23.29
N ARG A 740 -20.72 31.81 -24.33
CA ARG A 740 -20.02 32.07 -25.57
C ARG A 740 -20.51 33.43 -26.06
N MET A 741 -19.71 34.45 -25.80
CA MET A 741 -19.88 35.74 -26.43
C MET A 741 -19.82 35.54 -27.96
N LYS A 742 -20.95 35.66 -28.63
CA LYS A 742 -20.99 35.69 -30.08
C LYS A 742 -20.19 36.92 -30.53
N PRO A 743 -19.27 36.79 -31.49
CA PRO A 743 -18.52 37.94 -32.00
C PRO A 743 -19.49 38.93 -32.66
N LYS A 744 -19.49 40.19 -32.19
CA LYS A 744 -20.20 41.28 -32.81
C LYS A 744 -19.68 41.47 -34.23
N LYS A 745 -20.56 41.30 -35.24
CA LYS A 745 -20.26 41.66 -36.61
C LYS A 745 -19.98 43.17 -36.69
N ARG A 746 -18.75 43.55 -37.03
CA ARG A 746 -18.39 44.92 -37.42
C ARG A 746 -19.15 45.27 -38.67
N LYS A 747 -20.07 46.24 -38.60
CA LYS A 747 -20.62 46.92 -39.79
C LYS A 747 -19.50 47.75 -40.38
N LYS A 748 -19.18 47.49 -41.66
CA LYS A 748 -18.40 48.41 -42.50
C LYS A 748 -19.24 49.67 -42.75
N LYS A 749 -18.68 50.81 -42.48
CA LYS A 749 -18.91 52.06 -43.15
C LYS A 749 -17.69 52.42 -43.97
#